data_f6fefe2a6ee8c3caac6b1b6b1f2171ba
#
_entry.id   f6fefe2a6ee8c3caac6b1b6b1f2171ba
#
_cell.length_a   1.000
_cell.length_b   1.000
_cell.length_c   1.000
_cell.angle_alpha   90.00
_cell.angle_beta   90.00
_cell.angle_gamma   90.00
#
_symmetry.space_group_name_H-M   'P 1'
#
loop_
_entity.id
_entity.type
_entity.pdbx_description
1 polymer ?
#
loop_
_entity_poly.entity_id
_entity_poly.type
_entity_poly.pdbx_seq_one_letter_code
_entity_poly.pdbx_strand_id
1 'polypeptide(L)'
;MKKHWIKTLACLWSWLTLALLSQGADAGQPASTKLPTGVEKLSTVEGISEYRLANGLRCILFPDAAKPTATVNVTYLVGSRHENYGETGMAHLLEHLVFKGSRNFPDPAREFKRRGFEINGSTWLDRTNYYLTFPAGEDNLKWALAWSADAMVNSFIARKDLDSEMSVVRNEFEMGENDPASVMLKRLQSMLFDWHNYGNSTIGARSDIENVRIENLQAFYHQYYQPDNAVLTVAGKFDEQQALHWIVSTFGKLPKPARTLPQHWTVEPTADGERQFVIRRKGEVQLVTLAYRTPSSLHADSDAIGMATEVLGDTPNGRLYRALVQPGLATQVFAYTMDTREPGFVVFGAMVNKGDALDRVRERMIEVIEGGFAREAATAAELARAVEQQRLGYERVLADPEAFAVTLSEYIALGDWRLFFHARDQLDRIKPERLDAVASKYFVRDNRVLGTFIPDESPQRALVPPTPSPAQVLASFKPQEKGDAGEIFDPSYDNLDSRTRLRTFGDLKVALLPKKNRGQTVNVAMTFRWGNESSLRDRNMVGTLAIAMLARGTRQLTRQQIADELTRLKVRGRLTHFETTRDKLPEALRLVAQMLQDASFPPEEFAELKREYLTAFQAQLDSPEALSSDVLNSHFNSYPPGDPRYYSSLAERIEQVRKTTLDEVIAYHRELIGTARGQIAIVGDFDEQAIEEEIARLFPSRVSGSPYARVDREFRRIAPQRMVIDTPDKENAFLRARLDITLRDDDPDAAALQVANTIFGGHSGLSSRLLDRLRQKEGFSYSATSSLAMGSRQRLANWTVVAMVAPQNAARAEQAFLEELQRARRDGFTATEVAEAKKGVLEARAVTRSQDSEVAARWASYLDLGRNWQFSKDFEARVMALTPEQVNAAFRAYIDPGQLTLVIAGDTRKGLRD
;
A
#
# COMPACT_ATOMS: atom_id res chain seq x y z
N MET A 1 -43.06 48.63 3.76
CA MET A 1 -43.65 49.72 2.90
C MET A 1 -42.71 49.99 1.73
N LYS A 2 -43.25 49.75 0.58
CA LYS A 2 -43.14 50.41 -0.72
C LYS A 2 -41.75 50.70 -1.24
N LYS A 3 -41.37 49.97 -2.36
CA LYS A 3 -41.69 50.24 -3.80
C LYS A 3 -40.67 51.21 -4.36
N HIS A 4 -40.09 51.14 -5.47
CA HIS A 4 -40.37 50.69 -6.85
C HIS A 4 -39.23 51.19 -7.71
N TRP A 5 -38.91 50.47 -8.73
CA TRP A 5 -39.10 50.52 -10.20
C TRP A 5 -37.92 51.17 -10.95
N ILE A 6 -37.39 50.48 -11.93
CA ILE A 6 -37.69 50.14 -13.33
C ILE A 6 -36.81 50.88 -14.35
N LYS A 7 -36.33 50.08 -15.32
CA LYS A 7 -36.16 50.32 -16.76
C LYS A 7 -34.82 50.90 -17.24
N THR A 8 -34.21 50.31 -18.16
CA THR A 8 -34.33 49.73 -19.53
C THR A 8 -33.64 50.56 -20.59
N LEU A 9 -33.19 49.91 -21.65
CA LEU A 9 -32.80 50.33 -23.00
C LEU A 9 -31.34 50.62 -23.23
N ALA A 10 -30.58 49.75 -23.95
CA ALA A 10 -30.63 49.40 -25.41
C ALA A 10 -30.15 50.49 -26.32
N CYS A 11 -29.17 50.14 -27.14
CA CYS A 11 -28.94 50.43 -28.61
C CYS A 11 -27.45 50.43 -28.87
N LEU A 12 -26.91 49.50 -29.61
CA LEU A 12 -26.83 49.29 -31.08
C LEU A 12 -25.96 50.31 -31.84
N TRP A 13 -25.15 49.69 -32.72
CA TRP A 13 -24.45 50.21 -33.93
C TRP A 13 -23.03 50.70 -33.70
N SER A 14 -22.05 50.55 -34.57
CA SER A 14 -21.82 49.69 -35.78
C SER A 14 -20.39 49.93 -36.27
N TRP A 15 -19.78 48.92 -36.85
CA TRP A 15 -18.86 48.89 -38.00
C TRP A 15 -17.75 49.91 -38.19
N LEU A 16 -16.48 49.52 -38.38
CA LEU A 16 -15.81 49.37 -39.68
C LEU A 16 -14.33 48.88 -39.52
N THR A 17 -14.05 47.82 -40.17
CA THR A 17 -12.80 47.32 -40.82
C THR A 17 -11.53 48.21 -40.76
N LEU A 18 -10.42 47.57 -40.39
CA LEU A 18 -9.16 47.65 -41.20
C LEU A 18 -8.41 46.30 -41.12
N ALA A 19 -8.23 45.72 -42.31
CA ALA A 19 -7.37 44.54 -42.47
C ALA A 19 -5.93 44.99 -42.58
N LEU A 20 -5.02 44.33 -41.86
CA LEU A 20 -3.60 44.25 -42.22
C LEU A 20 -3.07 42.84 -41.84
N LEU A 21 -2.54 42.22 -42.87
CA LEU A 21 -1.92 40.91 -42.92
C LEU A 21 -0.75 40.82 -41.94
N SER A 22 -0.78 39.84 -41.07
CA SER A 22 0.41 39.23 -40.53
C SER A 22 0.22 37.72 -40.57
N GLN A 23 1.03 37.03 -41.37
CA GLN A 23 1.12 35.56 -41.37
C GLN A 23 1.63 35.09 -40.02
N GLY A 24 0.73 34.60 -39.18
CA GLY A 24 1.05 33.85 -37.99
C GLY A 24 0.80 32.39 -38.31
N ALA A 25 1.79 31.54 -37.99
CA ALA A 25 1.73 30.12 -38.20
C ALA A 25 0.48 29.53 -37.58
N ASP A 26 -0.24 28.78 -38.36
CA ASP A 26 -1.42 28.03 -38.00
C ASP A 26 -1.01 26.93 -37.00
N ALA A 27 -1.15 27.22 -35.72
CA ALA A 27 -1.18 26.16 -34.71
C ALA A 27 -2.52 25.48 -34.87
N GLY A 28 -2.53 24.37 -35.60
CA GLY A 28 -3.72 23.59 -35.88
C GLY A 28 -4.59 23.39 -34.66
N GLN A 29 -5.79 23.91 -34.68
CA GLN A 29 -6.83 23.47 -33.75
C GLN A 29 -6.93 21.95 -33.88
N PRO A 30 -6.90 21.20 -32.73
CA PRO A 30 -7.09 19.77 -32.79
C PRO A 30 -8.45 19.50 -33.46
N ALA A 31 -8.43 18.74 -34.54
CA ALA A 31 -9.62 18.34 -35.29
C ALA A 31 -10.67 17.87 -34.27
N SER A 32 -11.86 18.43 -34.30
CA SER A 32 -13.01 17.98 -33.53
C SER A 32 -13.31 16.54 -33.92
N THR A 33 -12.69 15.61 -33.26
CA THR A 33 -12.89 14.18 -33.47
C THR A 33 -14.28 13.81 -32.97
N LYS A 34 -15.10 13.36 -33.90
CA LYS A 34 -16.50 12.99 -33.66
C LYS A 34 -16.52 11.83 -32.66
N LEU A 35 -17.14 12.04 -31.50
CA LEU A 35 -17.34 10.99 -30.52
C LEU A 35 -18.07 9.78 -31.14
N PRO A 36 -17.76 8.55 -30.66
CA PRO A 36 -18.52 7.37 -31.07
C PRO A 36 -20.01 7.54 -30.79
N THR A 37 -20.86 6.94 -31.61
CA THR A 37 -22.32 7.00 -31.44
C THR A 37 -22.72 6.46 -30.06
N GLY A 38 -23.58 7.18 -29.35
CA GLY A 38 -24.06 6.79 -28.01
C GLY A 38 -23.12 7.14 -26.85
N VAL A 39 -22.10 7.97 -27.13
CA VAL A 39 -21.17 8.49 -26.11
C VAL A 39 -21.42 9.99 -25.95
N GLU A 40 -21.54 10.41 -24.71
CA GLU A 40 -21.61 11.80 -24.27
C GLU A 40 -20.37 12.14 -23.46
N LYS A 41 -19.68 13.23 -23.74
CA LYS A 41 -18.61 13.76 -22.91
C LYS A 41 -19.23 14.65 -21.83
N LEU A 42 -19.03 14.27 -20.55
CA LEU A 42 -19.64 14.97 -19.41
C LEU A 42 -18.78 16.10 -18.89
N SER A 43 -17.48 15.82 -18.69
CA SER A 43 -16.56 16.78 -18.07
C SER A 43 -15.10 16.52 -18.49
N THR A 44 -14.25 17.52 -18.25
CA THR A 44 -12.79 17.37 -18.29
C THR A 44 -12.18 18.19 -17.19
N VAL A 45 -11.32 17.58 -16.37
CA VAL A 45 -10.58 18.22 -15.28
C VAL A 45 -9.12 17.81 -15.41
N GLU A 46 -8.23 18.79 -15.53
CA GLU A 46 -6.77 18.60 -15.60
C GLU A 46 -6.32 17.55 -16.64
N GLY A 47 -7.03 17.47 -17.76
CA GLY A 47 -6.73 16.53 -18.86
C GLY A 47 -7.34 15.14 -18.68
N ILE A 48 -8.10 14.91 -17.61
CA ILE A 48 -8.85 13.69 -17.37
C ILE A 48 -10.27 13.91 -17.88
N SER A 49 -10.73 13.03 -18.73
CA SER A 49 -12.02 13.18 -19.40
C SER A 49 -13.04 12.17 -18.88
N GLU A 50 -14.25 12.62 -18.65
CA GLU A 50 -15.37 11.78 -18.29
C GLU A 50 -16.37 11.66 -19.43
N TYR A 51 -16.80 10.43 -19.68
CA TYR A 51 -17.78 10.06 -20.68
C TYR A 51 -18.93 9.25 -20.10
N ARG A 52 -20.08 9.30 -20.74
CA ARG A 52 -21.24 8.45 -20.43
C ARG A 52 -21.68 7.69 -21.66
N LEU A 53 -21.87 6.38 -21.50
CA LEU A 53 -22.43 5.52 -22.53
C LEU A 53 -23.96 5.52 -22.46
N ALA A 54 -24.62 5.13 -23.57
CA ALA A 54 -26.08 5.07 -23.68
C ALA A 54 -26.76 4.13 -22.66
N ASN A 55 -26.03 3.12 -22.16
CA ASN A 55 -26.50 2.20 -21.13
C ASN A 55 -26.32 2.73 -19.69
N GLY A 56 -25.76 3.91 -19.52
CA GLY A 56 -25.58 4.57 -18.23
C GLY A 56 -24.18 4.47 -17.64
N LEU A 57 -23.29 3.62 -18.17
CA LEU A 57 -21.92 3.50 -17.68
C LEU A 57 -21.17 4.83 -17.82
N ARG A 58 -20.54 5.27 -16.75
CA ARG A 58 -19.61 6.40 -16.73
C ARG A 58 -18.20 5.86 -16.95
N CYS A 59 -17.40 6.59 -17.73
CA CYS A 59 -16.03 6.22 -18.03
C CYS A 59 -15.11 7.41 -17.79
N ILE A 60 -14.07 7.24 -17.01
CA ILE A 60 -13.05 8.24 -16.71
C ILE A 60 -11.77 7.81 -17.40
N LEU A 61 -11.22 8.65 -18.25
CA LEU A 61 -10.01 8.37 -19.02
C LEU A 61 -8.91 9.34 -18.61
N PHE A 62 -7.81 8.77 -18.11
CA PHE A 62 -6.61 9.47 -17.69
C PHE A 62 -5.40 9.00 -18.49
N PRO A 63 -5.20 9.49 -19.73
CA PRO A 63 -4.03 9.14 -20.52
C PRO A 63 -2.78 9.78 -19.94
N ASP A 64 -1.81 8.94 -19.59
CA ASP A 64 -0.47 9.36 -19.14
C ASP A 64 0.60 8.51 -19.85
N ALA A 65 1.32 9.13 -20.77
CA ALA A 65 2.35 8.44 -21.55
C ALA A 65 3.70 8.30 -20.79
N ALA A 66 3.84 8.93 -19.63
CA ALA A 66 5.08 8.89 -18.84
C ALA A 66 5.33 7.52 -18.17
N LYS A 67 4.27 6.78 -17.90
CA LYS A 67 4.35 5.43 -17.33
C LYS A 67 4.08 4.38 -18.41
N PRO A 68 4.89 3.31 -18.51
CA PRO A 68 4.69 2.27 -19.52
C PRO A 68 3.64 1.22 -19.12
N THR A 69 2.78 1.56 -18.17
CA THR A 69 1.68 0.71 -17.69
C THR A 69 0.33 1.34 -18.00
N ALA A 70 -0.70 0.54 -17.97
CA ALA A 70 -2.09 0.99 -17.94
C ALA A 70 -2.86 0.23 -16.87
N THR A 71 -3.80 0.92 -16.24
CA THR A 71 -4.70 0.37 -15.23
C THR A 71 -6.14 0.51 -15.68
N VAL A 72 -6.89 -0.56 -15.61
CA VAL A 72 -8.34 -0.60 -15.78
C VAL A 72 -8.95 -0.87 -14.42
N ASN A 73 -9.75 0.04 -13.90
CA ASN A 73 -10.45 -0.08 -12.64
C ASN A 73 -11.95 0.10 -12.85
N VAL A 74 -12.75 -0.87 -12.42
CA VAL A 74 -14.23 -0.78 -12.43
C VAL A 74 -14.70 -0.65 -11.00
N THR A 75 -15.31 0.49 -10.68
CA THR A 75 -15.91 0.78 -9.38
C THR A 75 -17.41 0.60 -9.47
N TYR A 76 -17.95 -0.32 -8.69
CA TYR A 76 -19.39 -0.50 -8.51
C TYR A 76 -19.84 0.30 -7.29
N LEU A 77 -20.96 1.03 -7.43
CA LEU A 77 -21.56 1.85 -6.37
C LEU A 77 -22.37 0.97 -5.43
N VAL A 78 -21.72 -0.04 -4.91
CA VAL A 78 -22.27 -1.00 -3.97
C VAL A 78 -21.16 -1.51 -3.05
N GLY A 79 -21.40 -1.47 -1.75
CA GLY A 79 -20.51 -1.98 -0.72
C GLY A 79 -21.32 -2.57 0.43
N SER A 80 -20.69 -2.79 1.57
CA SER A 80 -21.34 -3.48 2.70
C SER A 80 -22.58 -2.77 3.25
N ARG A 81 -22.75 -1.46 3.07
CA ARG A 81 -23.97 -0.77 3.49
C ARG A 81 -25.23 -1.21 2.74
N HIS A 82 -25.06 -1.81 1.56
CA HIS A 82 -26.20 -2.25 0.72
C HIS A 82 -26.66 -3.67 1.06
N GLU A 83 -26.00 -4.31 2.01
CA GLU A 83 -26.33 -5.65 2.47
C GLU A 83 -27.55 -5.63 3.38
N ASN A 84 -28.33 -6.71 3.35
CA ASN A 84 -29.49 -6.84 4.22
C ASN A 84 -29.11 -7.51 5.54
N TYR A 85 -30.03 -7.46 6.50
CA TYR A 85 -29.89 -8.20 7.74
C TYR A 85 -29.79 -9.72 7.48
N GLY A 86 -28.74 -10.34 8.04
CA GLY A 86 -28.45 -11.76 7.83
C GLY A 86 -27.69 -12.05 6.51
N GLU A 87 -27.25 -11.02 5.80
CA GLU A 87 -26.55 -11.12 4.52
C GLU A 87 -25.26 -10.30 4.52
N THR A 88 -24.70 -9.99 5.70
CA THR A 88 -23.48 -9.20 5.79
C THR A 88 -22.29 -9.99 5.26
N GLY A 89 -21.40 -9.30 4.52
CA GLY A 89 -20.25 -9.88 3.83
C GLY A 89 -20.52 -10.29 2.38
N MET A 90 -21.75 -10.13 1.85
CA MET A 90 -22.07 -10.51 0.47
C MET A 90 -21.29 -9.70 -0.57
N ALA A 91 -21.13 -8.41 -0.34
CA ALA A 91 -20.35 -7.57 -1.23
C ALA A 91 -18.88 -8.02 -1.30
N HIS A 92 -18.29 -8.39 -0.17
CA HIS A 92 -16.94 -8.91 -0.08
C HIS A 92 -16.83 -10.33 -0.69
N LEU A 93 -17.79 -11.21 -0.42
CA LEU A 93 -17.83 -12.53 -1.07
C LEU A 93 -17.91 -12.43 -2.59
N LEU A 94 -18.68 -11.49 -3.13
CA LEU A 94 -18.73 -11.24 -4.57
C LEU A 94 -17.41 -10.75 -5.12
N GLU A 95 -16.65 -9.95 -4.36
CA GLU A 95 -15.31 -9.55 -4.75
C GLU A 95 -14.45 -10.78 -5.08
N HIS A 96 -14.45 -11.78 -4.22
CA HIS A 96 -13.73 -13.05 -4.46
C HIS A 96 -14.27 -13.84 -5.65
N LEU A 97 -15.60 -13.91 -5.79
CA LEU A 97 -16.24 -14.77 -6.78
C LEU A 97 -16.14 -14.24 -8.22
N VAL A 98 -16.08 -12.92 -8.41
CA VAL A 98 -15.94 -12.32 -9.74
C VAL A 98 -14.64 -12.75 -10.43
N PHE A 99 -13.57 -12.98 -9.68
CA PHE A 99 -12.31 -13.49 -10.23
C PHE A 99 -12.32 -14.97 -10.64
N LYS A 100 -13.38 -15.73 -10.28
CA LYS A 100 -13.43 -17.19 -10.55
C LYS A 100 -13.83 -17.54 -11.98
N GLY A 101 -14.30 -16.58 -12.73
CA GLY A 101 -14.60 -16.73 -14.15
C GLY A 101 -15.96 -16.21 -14.55
N SER A 102 -16.08 -16.01 -15.84
CA SER A 102 -17.29 -15.54 -16.51
C SER A 102 -17.52 -16.31 -17.80
N ARG A 103 -18.67 -16.06 -18.44
CA ARG A 103 -19.10 -16.82 -19.63
C ARG A 103 -18.04 -16.88 -20.73
N ASN A 104 -17.40 -15.75 -21.04
CA ASN A 104 -16.41 -15.68 -22.12
C ASN A 104 -14.97 -15.82 -21.61
N PHE A 105 -14.77 -15.74 -20.29
CA PHE A 105 -13.48 -15.88 -19.63
C PHE A 105 -13.60 -16.88 -18.47
N PRO A 106 -13.67 -18.19 -18.78
CA PRO A 106 -13.93 -19.21 -17.76
C PRO A 106 -12.78 -19.46 -16.80
N ASP A 107 -11.55 -19.08 -17.15
CA ASP A 107 -10.35 -19.15 -16.31
C ASP A 107 -9.52 -17.87 -16.48
N PRO A 108 -9.97 -16.75 -15.89
CA PRO A 108 -9.25 -15.48 -16.02
C PRO A 108 -7.91 -15.49 -15.27
N ALA A 109 -7.80 -16.25 -14.19
CA ALA A 109 -6.57 -16.32 -13.40
C ALA A 109 -5.37 -16.81 -14.22
N ARG A 110 -5.59 -17.78 -15.10
CA ARG A 110 -4.60 -18.27 -16.05
C ARG A 110 -4.16 -17.16 -17.03
N GLU A 111 -5.10 -16.39 -17.54
CA GLU A 111 -4.81 -15.29 -18.46
C GLU A 111 -4.10 -14.12 -17.77
N PHE A 112 -4.47 -13.78 -16.55
CA PHE A 112 -3.79 -12.76 -15.75
C PHE A 112 -2.30 -13.13 -15.59
N LYS A 113 -2.04 -14.37 -15.17
CA LYS A 113 -0.68 -14.89 -15.02
C LYS A 113 0.09 -14.87 -16.34
N ARG A 114 -0.52 -15.33 -17.42
CA ARG A 114 0.09 -15.39 -18.75
C ARG A 114 0.43 -13.98 -19.29
N ARG A 115 -0.37 -12.99 -18.95
CA ARG A 115 -0.22 -11.60 -19.40
C ARG A 115 0.64 -10.75 -18.46
N GLY A 116 1.01 -11.28 -17.30
CA GLY A 116 1.73 -10.55 -16.28
C GLY A 116 0.91 -9.41 -15.66
N PHE A 117 -0.41 -9.61 -15.54
CA PHE A 117 -1.29 -8.61 -14.93
C PHE A 117 -1.18 -8.67 -13.42
N GLU A 118 -1.07 -7.48 -12.81
CA GLU A 118 -1.33 -7.29 -11.40
C GLU A 118 -2.82 -7.02 -11.23
N ILE A 119 -3.45 -7.81 -10.37
CA ILE A 119 -4.89 -7.75 -10.18
C ILE A 119 -5.22 -7.64 -8.71
N ASN A 120 -6.23 -6.88 -8.39
CA ASN A 120 -6.81 -6.88 -7.06
C ASN A 120 -8.25 -6.37 -7.10
N GLY A 121 -8.97 -6.58 -5.99
CA GLY A 121 -10.25 -5.99 -5.69
C GLY A 121 -10.25 -5.40 -4.29
N SER A 122 -11.19 -4.56 -4.00
CA SER A 122 -11.46 -4.16 -2.63
C SER A 122 -12.92 -3.79 -2.45
N THR A 123 -13.45 -4.20 -1.33
CA THR A 123 -14.82 -3.87 -0.90
C THR A 123 -14.76 -2.96 0.30
N TRP A 124 -15.56 -1.90 0.27
CA TRP A 124 -15.70 -0.97 1.36
C TRP A 124 -17.18 -0.72 1.69
N LEU A 125 -17.46 0.30 2.48
CA LEU A 125 -18.83 0.60 2.92
C LEU A 125 -19.75 0.99 1.75
N ASP A 126 -19.25 1.83 0.83
CA ASP A 126 -20.04 2.44 -0.24
C ASP A 126 -19.74 1.90 -1.65
N ARG A 127 -18.67 1.14 -1.81
CA ARG A 127 -18.18 0.70 -3.12
C ARG A 127 -17.50 -0.67 -3.08
N THR A 128 -17.45 -1.31 -4.25
CA THR A 128 -16.57 -2.45 -4.53
C THR A 128 -15.87 -2.15 -5.86
N ASN A 129 -14.56 -2.33 -5.93
CA ASN A 129 -13.82 -2.11 -7.16
C ASN A 129 -12.91 -3.28 -7.52
N TYR A 130 -12.64 -3.43 -8.80
CA TYR A 130 -11.76 -4.44 -9.40
C TYR A 130 -10.81 -3.74 -10.34
N TYR A 131 -9.52 -3.95 -10.16
CA TYR A 131 -8.54 -3.32 -11.02
C TYR A 131 -7.46 -4.29 -11.51
N LEU A 132 -6.96 -3.94 -12.69
CA LEU A 132 -5.93 -4.68 -13.40
C LEU A 132 -4.89 -3.66 -13.85
N THR A 133 -3.66 -3.84 -13.42
CA THR A 133 -2.51 -3.07 -13.89
C THR A 133 -1.61 -3.96 -14.71
N PHE A 134 -1.20 -3.47 -15.88
CA PHE A 134 -0.49 -4.27 -16.86
C PHE A 134 0.45 -3.42 -17.73
N PRO A 135 1.47 -4.04 -18.36
CA PRO A 135 2.30 -3.37 -19.36
C PRO A 135 1.43 -2.80 -20.48
N ALA A 136 1.59 -1.51 -20.76
CA ALA A 136 0.78 -0.81 -21.74
C ALA A 136 0.89 -1.45 -23.12
N GLY A 137 -0.26 -1.69 -23.73
CA GLY A 137 -0.35 -2.28 -25.06
C GLY A 137 -1.79 -2.49 -25.46
N GLU A 138 -2.06 -2.40 -26.75
CA GLU A 138 -3.44 -2.52 -27.29
C GLU A 138 -4.08 -3.86 -26.92
N ASP A 139 -3.36 -4.97 -27.06
CA ASP A 139 -3.89 -6.31 -26.78
C ASP A 139 -4.24 -6.48 -25.31
N ASN A 140 -3.39 -5.99 -24.41
CA ASN A 140 -3.62 -6.04 -22.99
C ASN A 140 -4.83 -5.19 -22.59
N LEU A 141 -4.90 -3.94 -23.08
CA LEU A 141 -6.01 -3.05 -22.77
C LEU A 141 -7.35 -3.59 -23.34
N LYS A 142 -7.35 -4.09 -24.59
CA LYS A 142 -8.54 -4.72 -25.17
C LYS A 142 -9.01 -5.91 -24.35
N TRP A 143 -8.08 -6.75 -23.94
CA TRP A 143 -8.39 -7.92 -23.12
C TRP A 143 -8.93 -7.52 -21.75
N ALA A 144 -8.29 -6.56 -21.07
CA ALA A 144 -8.72 -6.06 -19.76
C ALA A 144 -10.14 -5.47 -19.82
N LEU A 145 -10.42 -4.64 -20.84
CA LEU A 145 -11.76 -4.08 -21.05
C LEU A 145 -12.79 -5.16 -21.36
N ALA A 146 -12.43 -6.14 -22.20
CA ALA A 146 -13.34 -7.24 -22.55
C ALA A 146 -13.66 -8.12 -21.35
N TRP A 147 -12.65 -8.48 -20.53
CA TRP A 147 -12.85 -9.23 -19.31
C TRP A 147 -13.71 -8.45 -18.31
N SER A 148 -13.39 -7.19 -18.06
CA SER A 148 -14.13 -6.36 -17.11
C SER A 148 -15.60 -6.18 -17.53
N ALA A 149 -15.87 -6.04 -18.84
CA ALA A 149 -17.24 -5.95 -19.35
C ALA A 149 -18.00 -7.28 -19.20
N ASP A 150 -17.36 -8.41 -19.45
CA ASP A 150 -17.97 -9.73 -19.28
C ASP A 150 -18.19 -10.07 -17.80
N ALA A 151 -17.19 -9.79 -16.95
CA ALA A 151 -17.26 -9.96 -15.52
C ALA A 151 -18.35 -9.10 -14.87
N MET A 152 -18.71 -7.96 -15.45
CA MET A 152 -19.78 -7.08 -14.96
C MET A 152 -21.16 -7.77 -14.99
N VAL A 153 -21.46 -8.59 -16.00
CA VAL A 153 -22.83 -9.12 -16.20
C VAL A 153 -22.90 -10.64 -16.42
N ASN A 154 -21.77 -11.30 -16.61
CA ASN A 154 -21.70 -12.71 -16.96
C ASN A 154 -20.82 -13.55 -16.03
N SER A 155 -20.36 -13.03 -14.87
CA SER A 155 -19.64 -13.84 -13.89
C SER A 155 -20.49 -15.01 -13.43
N PHE A 156 -19.87 -16.16 -13.25
CA PHE A 156 -20.59 -17.40 -12.94
C PHE A 156 -21.32 -17.34 -11.60
N ILE A 157 -20.69 -16.72 -10.59
CA ILE A 157 -21.17 -16.71 -9.20
C ILE A 157 -21.74 -18.08 -8.85
N ALA A 158 -20.86 -19.09 -8.92
CA ALA A 158 -21.28 -20.50 -8.87
C ALA A 158 -21.13 -21.05 -7.46
N ARG A 159 -22.01 -21.99 -7.10
CA ARG A 159 -22.00 -22.65 -5.78
C ARG A 159 -20.64 -23.31 -5.48
N LYS A 160 -20.03 -23.99 -6.45
CA LYS A 160 -18.71 -24.62 -6.30
C LYS A 160 -17.60 -23.62 -5.92
N ASP A 161 -17.66 -22.42 -6.47
CA ASP A 161 -16.68 -21.37 -6.22
C ASP A 161 -16.92 -20.72 -4.86
N LEU A 162 -18.16 -20.53 -4.47
CA LEU A 162 -18.53 -20.11 -3.12
C LEU A 162 -18.03 -21.10 -2.08
N ASP A 163 -18.27 -22.40 -2.28
CA ASP A 163 -17.85 -23.44 -1.35
C ASP A 163 -16.31 -23.50 -1.19
N SER A 164 -15.56 -23.22 -2.26
CA SER A 164 -14.09 -23.12 -2.20
C SER A 164 -13.62 -21.84 -1.51
N GLU A 165 -14.27 -20.70 -1.77
CA GLU A 165 -13.88 -19.42 -1.18
C GLU A 165 -14.33 -19.23 0.26
N MET A 166 -15.34 -19.97 0.70
CA MET A 166 -15.84 -19.89 2.06
C MET A 166 -14.75 -20.08 3.12
N SER A 167 -13.81 -21.02 2.87
CA SER A 167 -12.68 -21.22 3.78
C SER A 167 -11.65 -20.09 3.72
N VAL A 168 -11.50 -19.46 2.55
CA VAL A 168 -10.59 -18.31 2.39
C VAL A 168 -11.14 -17.12 3.15
N VAL A 169 -12.38 -16.73 2.92
CA VAL A 169 -13.02 -15.58 3.58
C VAL A 169 -13.11 -15.81 5.09
N ARG A 170 -13.36 -17.06 5.52
CA ARG A 170 -13.32 -17.40 6.94
C ARG A 170 -11.91 -17.21 7.54
N ASN A 171 -10.85 -17.61 6.83
CA ASN A 171 -9.49 -17.39 7.28
C ASN A 171 -9.14 -15.90 7.35
N GLU A 172 -9.62 -15.07 6.42
CA GLU A 172 -9.49 -13.61 6.49
C GLU A 172 -10.22 -13.03 7.70
N PHE A 173 -11.45 -13.48 7.93
CA PHE A 173 -12.21 -13.10 9.12
C PHE A 173 -11.44 -13.45 10.40
N GLU A 174 -10.91 -14.67 10.51
CA GLU A 174 -10.13 -15.16 11.64
C GLU A 174 -8.81 -14.40 11.81
N MET A 175 -8.16 -14.02 10.71
CA MET A 175 -6.98 -13.15 10.73
C MET A 175 -7.30 -11.77 11.34
N GLY A 176 -8.40 -11.16 10.92
CA GLY A 176 -8.86 -9.90 11.50
C GLY A 176 -9.25 -10.02 12.98
N GLU A 177 -9.69 -11.21 13.42
CA GLU A 177 -9.99 -11.47 14.83
C GLU A 177 -8.71 -11.64 15.70
N ASN A 178 -7.56 -11.89 15.10
CA ASN A 178 -6.28 -11.96 15.79
C ASN A 178 -5.59 -10.60 15.93
N ASP A 179 -6.00 -9.62 15.13
CA ASP A 179 -5.45 -8.27 15.19
C ASP A 179 -6.26 -7.38 16.14
N PRO A 180 -5.67 -6.89 17.26
CA PRO A 180 -6.37 -6.03 18.20
C PRO A 180 -6.99 -4.78 17.57
N ALA A 181 -6.30 -4.17 16.59
CA ALA A 181 -6.80 -2.95 15.94
C ALA A 181 -8.03 -3.24 15.08
N SER A 182 -8.01 -4.32 14.30
CA SER A 182 -9.15 -4.78 13.48
C SER A 182 -10.36 -5.12 14.32
N VAL A 183 -10.14 -5.83 15.43
CA VAL A 183 -11.22 -6.17 16.37
C VAL A 183 -11.81 -4.92 17.02
N MET A 184 -10.95 -3.97 17.39
CA MET A 184 -11.38 -2.69 17.96
C MET A 184 -12.21 -1.91 16.93
N LEU A 185 -11.75 -1.82 15.69
CA LEU A 185 -12.47 -1.11 14.63
C LEU A 185 -13.85 -1.70 14.36
N LYS A 186 -13.95 -3.02 14.20
CA LYS A 186 -15.26 -3.71 14.06
C LYS A 186 -16.20 -3.36 15.19
N ARG A 187 -15.72 -3.38 16.43
CA ARG A 187 -16.54 -3.06 17.59
C ARG A 187 -16.90 -1.58 17.65
N LEU A 188 -15.96 -0.70 17.29
CA LEU A 188 -16.22 0.73 17.16
C LEU A 188 -17.36 1.00 16.16
N GLN A 189 -17.27 0.44 14.96
CA GLN A 189 -18.31 0.57 13.95
C GLN A 189 -19.68 0.14 14.49
N SER A 190 -19.76 -1.05 15.08
CA SER A 190 -21.02 -1.57 15.63
C SER A 190 -21.58 -0.76 16.80
N MET A 191 -20.75 0.04 17.46
CA MET A 191 -21.16 0.91 18.56
C MET A 191 -21.49 2.32 18.12
N LEU A 192 -20.97 2.74 16.95
CA LEU A 192 -21.21 4.06 16.38
C LEU A 192 -22.61 4.17 15.75
N PHE A 193 -23.14 3.07 15.20
CA PHE A 193 -24.38 3.07 14.43
C PHE A 193 -25.39 2.10 15.04
N ASP A 194 -26.61 2.57 15.31
CA ASP A 194 -27.71 1.75 15.80
C ASP A 194 -28.50 1.12 14.64
N TRP A 195 -28.70 1.87 13.59
CA TRP A 195 -29.57 1.47 12.48
C TRP A 195 -28.85 1.47 11.13
N HIS A 196 -27.89 2.35 10.93
CA HIS A 196 -27.22 2.49 9.65
C HIS A 196 -26.24 1.34 9.43
N ASN A 197 -26.23 0.78 8.22
CA ASN A 197 -25.36 -0.34 7.87
C ASN A 197 -23.86 -0.06 7.94
N TYR A 198 -23.44 1.19 8.13
CA TYR A 198 -22.04 1.49 8.45
C TYR A 198 -21.59 0.90 9.80
N GLY A 199 -22.52 0.49 10.64
CA GLY A 199 -22.22 -0.29 11.84
C GLY A 199 -21.74 -1.72 11.57
N ASN A 200 -21.90 -2.23 10.34
CA ASN A 200 -21.49 -3.56 9.94
C ASN A 200 -20.06 -3.53 9.35
N SER A 201 -19.26 -4.50 9.75
CA SER A 201 -17.95 -4.69 9.16
C SER A 201 -18.07 -5.21 7.73
N THR A 202 -17.24 -4.72 6.83
CA THR A 202 -17.23 -5.11 5.41
C THR A 202 -16.98 -6.60 5.21
N ILE A 203 -16.19 -7.23 6.06
CA ILE A 203 -15.99 -8.68 6.04
C ILE A 203 -17.28 -9.44 6.37
N GLY A 204 -18.25 -8.78 7.00
CA GLY A 204 -19.51 -9.37 7.44
C GLY A 204 -19.44 -10.07 8.81
N ALA A 205 -20.60 -10.49 9.28
CA ALA A 205 -20.70 -11.33 10.46
C ALA A 205 -20.36 -12.79 10.09
N ARG A 206 -19.65 -13.48 10.96
CA ARG A 206 -19.26 -14.88 10.73
C ARG A 206 -20.45 -15.77 10.39
N SER A 207 -21.56 -15.60 11.10
CA SER A 207 -22.80 -16.36 10.88
C SER A 207 -23.38 -16.12 9.48
N ASP A 208 -23.32 -14.90 8.98
CA ASP A 208 -23.87 -14.53 7.68
C ASP A 208 -22.99 -15.09 6.56
N ILE A 209 -21.66 -14.94 6.69
CA ILE A 209 -20.69 -15.50 5.75
C ILE A 209 -20.87 -17.00 5.64
N GLU A 210 -20.93 -17.70 6.77
CA GLU A 210 -21.03 -19.17 6.82
C GLU A 210 -22.38 -19.72 6.32
N ASN A 211 -23.43 -18.87 6.26
CA ASN A 211 -24.77 -19.27 5.85
C ASN A 211 -25.27 -18.59 4.59
N VAL A 212 -24.41 -17.88 3.89
CA VAL A 212 -24.80 -17.17 2.67
C VAL A 212 -25.36 -18.13 1.62
N ARG A 213 -26.49 -17.75 1.03
CA ARG A 213 -27.13 -18.52 -0.03
C ARG A 213 -26.61 -18.02 -1.39
N ILE A 214 -26.27 -18.99 -2.26
CA ILE A 214 -25.76 -18.63 -3.59
C ILE A 214 -26.79 -17.82 -4.40
N GLU A 215 -28.08 -18.12 -4.21
CA GLU A 215 -29.15 -17.41 -4.90
C GLU A 215 -29.21 -15.94 -4.48
N ASN A 216 -28.92 -15.63 -3.20
CA ASN A 216 -28.86 -14.27 -2.70
C ASN A 216 -27.65 -13.53 -3.26
N LEU A 217 -26.48 -14.17 -3.33
CA LEU A 217 -25.29 -13.61 -3.98
C LEU A 217 -25.52 -13.34 -5.47
N GLN A 218 -26.17 -14.28 -6.19
CA GLN A 218 -26.53 -14.09 -7.58
C GLN A 218 -27.53 -12.93 -7.76
N ALA A 219 -28.52 -12.85 -6.89
CA ALA A 219 -29.49 -11.75 -6.91
C ALA A 219 -28.81 -10.40 -6.64
N PHE A 220 -27.93 -10.33 -5.64
CA PHE A 220 -27.17 -9.14 -5.31
C PHE A 220 -26.24 -8.73 -6.49
N TYR A 221 -25.54 -9.69 -7.10
CA TYR A 221 -24.74 -9.46 -8.29
C TYR A 221 -25.58 -8.91 -9.44
N HIS A 222 -26.67 -9.55 -9.81
CA HIS A 222 -27.54 -9.10 -10.92
C HIS A 222 -28.18 -7.74 -10.64
N GLN A 223 -28.38 -7.39 -9.39
CA GLN A 223 -28.98 -6.11 -9.00
C GLN A 223 -27.99 -4.96 -9.11
N TYR A 224 -26.77 -5.12 -8.63
CA TYR A 224 -25.81 -4.03 -8.44
C TYR A 224 -24.71 -3.99 -9.48
N TYR A 225 -24.29 -5.12 -10.05
CA TYR A 225 -23.21 -5.20 -11.02
C TYR A 225 -23.75 -4.96 -12.43
N GLN A 226 -24.06 -3.70 -12.71
CA GLN A 226 -24.69 -3.25 -13.96
C GLN A 226 -24.06 -1.94 -14.43
N PRO A 227 -24.09 -1.64 -15.74
CA PRO A 227 -23.47 -0.45 -16.31
C PRO A 227 -23.89 0.88 -15.68
N ASP A 228 -25.17 1.03 -15.30
CA ASP A 228 -25.70 2.25 -14.71
C ASP A 228 -25.35 2.45 -13.24
N ASN A 229 -24.74 1.45 -12.62
CA ASN A 229 -24.27 1.46 -11.22
C ASN A 229 -22.75 1.28 -11.13
N ALA A 230 -22.05 1.56 -12.21
CA ALA A 230 -20.59 1.39 -12.28
C ALA A 230 -19.91 2.59 -12.94
N VAL A 231 -18.65 2.77 -12.58
CA VAL A 231 -17.75 3.73 -13.21
C VAL A 231 -16.47 2.98 -13.61
N LEU A 232 -16.15 3.04 -14.90
CA LEU A 232 -14.90 2.52 -15.45
C LEU A 232 -13.85 3.63 -15.45
N THR A 233 -12.72 3.40 -14.81
CA THR A 233 -11.55 4.28 -14.89
C THR A 233 -10.45 3.58 -15.66
N VAL A 234 -9.89 4.26 -16.67
CA VAL A 234 -8.69 3.82 -17.39
C VAL A 234 -7.62 4.88 -17.21
N ALA A 235 -6.48 4.49 -16.63
CA ALA A 235 -5.37 5.40 -16.37
C ALA A 235 -4.04 4.83 -16.88
N GLY A 236 -3.11 5.69 -17.32
CA GLY A 236 -1.80 5.31 -17.81
C GLY A 236 -1.61 5.47 -19.32
N LYS A 237 -0.75 4.64 -19.91
CA LYS A 237 -0.33 4.82 -21.30
C LYS A 237 -1.30 4.16 -22.29
N PHE A 238 -2.13 4.97 -22.89
CA PHE A 238 -3.04 4.57 -23.96
C PHE A 238 -3.45 5.78 -24.80
N ASP A 239 -4.00 5.51 -25.99
CA ASP A 239 -4.68 6.55 -26.78
C ASP A 239 -6.14 6.67 -26.33
N GLU A 240 -6.56 7.87 -25.96
CA GLU A 240 -7.89 8.13 -25.38
C GLU A 240 -9.02 7.77 -26.35
N GLN A 241 -8.86 8.09 -27.62
CA GLN A 241 -9.90 7.85 -28.63
C GLN A 241 -10.02 6.36 -28.94
N GLN A 242 -8.89 5.70 -29.07
CA GLN A 242 -8.85 4.28 -29.32
C GLN A 242 -9.39 3.50 -28.11
N ALA A 243 -9.04 3.89 -26.88
CA ALA A 243 -9.59 3.31 -25.66
C ALA A 243 -11.12 3.48 -25.59
N LEU A 244 -11.61 4.69 -25.89
CA LEU A 244 -13.06 4.98 -25.94
C LEU A 244 -13.77 4.12 -27.00
N HIS A 245 -13.14 3.90 -28.14
CA HIS A 245 -13.69 3.01 -29.17
C HIS A 245 -13.78 1.56 -28.66
N TRP A 246 -12.76 1.07 -27.98
CA TRP A 246 -12.79 -0.27 -27.39
C TRP A 246 -13.81 -0.39 -26.25
N ILE A 247 -13.93 0.63 -25.40
CA ILE A 247 -14.95 0.70 -24.34
C ILE A 247 -16.35 0.60 -24.97
N VAL A 248 -16.63 1.34 -26.04
CA VAL A 248 -17.91 1.26 -26.73
C VAL A 248 -18.12 -0.13 -27.36
N SER A 249 -17.06 -0.74 -27.90
CA SER A 249 -17.15 -2.06 -28.53
C SER A 249 -17.33 -3.22 -27.53
N THR A 250 -17.03 -2.99 -26.24
CA THR A 250 -17.19 -3.95 -25.14
C THR A 250 -18.36 -3.59 -24.24
N PHE A 251 -18.20 -2.63 -23.37
CA PHE A 251 -19.22 -2.17 -22.42
C PHE A 251 -20.44 -1.56 -23.10
N GLY A 252 -20.25 -0.85 -24.21
CA GLY A 252 -21.38 -0.25 -24.94
C GLY A 252 -22.37 -1.25 -25.55
N LYS A 253 -21.97 -2.53 -25.66
CA LYS A 253 -22.85 -3.62 -26.09
C LYS A 253 -23.72 -4.18 -24.96
N LEU A 254 -23.39 -3.87 -23.72
CA LEU A 254 -24.20 -4.29 -22.59
C LEU A 254 -25.53 -3.54 -22.60
N PRO A 255 -26.64 -4.23 -22.37
CA PRO A 255 -27.96 -3.58 -22.41
C PRO A 255 -28.09 -2.57 -21.25
N LYS A 256 -28.91 -1.56 -21.46
CA LYS A 256 -29.32 -0.68 -20.38
C LYS A 256 -30.19 -1.49 -19.40
N PRO A 257 -29.84 -1.47 -18.09
CA PRO A 257 -30.62 -2.22 -17.11
C PRO A 257 -32.07 -1.75 -17.01
N ALA A 258 -32.99 -2.70 -16.87
CA ALA A 258 -34.43 -2.41 -16.71
C ALA A 258 -34.85 -2.34 -15.22
N ARG A 259 -33.97 -2.78 -14.29
CA ARG A 259 -34.25 -2.76 -12.86
C ARG A 259 -34.16 -1.35 -12.27
N THR A 260 -34.82 -1.15 -11.14
CA THR A 260 -34.64 0.01 -10.28
C THR A 260 -33.78 -0.40 -9.09
N LEU A 261 -32.75 0.40 -8.77
CA LEU A 261 -31.97 0.19 -7.56
C LEU A 261 -32.80 0.50 -6.32
N PRO A 262 -32.66 -0.30 -5.26
CA PRO A 262 -33.32 -0.01 -3.99
C PRO A 262 -32.89 1.36 -3.46
N GLN A 263 -33.80 2.07 -2.88
CA GLN A 263 -33.49 3.26 -2.11
C GLN A 263 -33.34 2.86 -0.63
N HIS A 264 -32.27 3.31 -0.01
CA HIS A 264 -32.04 3.09 1.41
C HIS A 264 -32.51 4.32 2.17
N TRP A 265 -33.43 4.12 3.11
CA TRP A 265 -34.10 5.18 3.88
C TRP A 265 -33.58 5.30 5.30
N THR A 266 -32.72 4.36 5.73
CA THR A 266 -32.23 4.31 7.10
C THR A 266 -31.31 5.51 7.37
N VAL A 267 -31.77 6.40 8.25
CA VAL A 267 -31.00 7.53 8.75
C VAL A 267 -30.63 7.21 10.18
N GLU A 268 -29.37 7.33 10.50
CA GLU A 268 -28.88 7.11 11.85
C GLU A 268 -29.43 8.17 12.78
N PRO A 269 -30.08 7.81 13.89
CA PRO A 269 -30.55 8.77 14.86
C PRO A 269 -29.38 9.54 15.50
N THR A 270 -29.64 10.73 15.99
CA THR A 270 -28.69 11.45 16.83
C THR A 270 -28.26 10.54 17.98
N ALA A 271 -26.97 10.47 18.21
CA ALA A 271 -26.44 9.72 19.33
C ALA A 271 -27.03 10.24 20.65
N ASP A 272 -27.64 9.45 21.56
CA ASP A 272 -28.36 9.85 22.77
C ASP A 272 -27.75 9.39 24.11
N GLY A 273 -26.49 9.07 24.08
CA GLY A 273 -25.65 8.77 25.26
C GLY A 273 -24.41 8.12 24.85
N GLU A 274 -23.60 8.08 25.83
CA GLU A 274 -22.27 7.54 25.70
C GLU A 274 -22.27 6.04 25.40
N ARG A 275 -21.31 5.60 24.62
CA ARG A 275 -21.10 4.17 24.37
C ARG A 275 -19.68 3.82 24.69
N GLN A 276 -19.53 2.68 25.32
CA GLN A 276 -18.23 2.15 25.63
C GLN A 276 -18.21 0.64 25.47
N PHE A 277 -17.05 0.12 25.16
CA PHE A 277 -16.82 -1.31 25.20
C PHE A 277 -15.41 -1.62 25.68
N VAL A 278 -15.27 -2.77 26.28
CA VAL A 278 -13.99 -3.34 26.66
C VAL A 278 -13.83 -4.66 25.95
N ILE A 279 -12.71 -4.84 25.26
CA ILE A 279 -12.32 -6.11 24.68
C ILE A 279 -11.22 -6.70 25.54
N ARG A 280 -11.44 -7.92 26.00
CA ARG A 280 -10.47 -8.69 26.75
C ARG A 280 -10.03 -9.86 25.89
N ARG A 281 -8.83 -9.80 25.37
CA ARG A 281 -8.20 -10.89 24.63
C ARG A 281 -6.76 -11.03 25.09
N LYS A 282 -6.16 -12.21 24.88
CA LYS A 282 -4.71 -12.39 25.08
C LYS A 282 -3.94 -11.50 24.11
N GLY A 283 -2.85 -10.91 24.59
CA GLY A 283 -1.96 -10.01 23.85
C GLY A 283 -0.99 -9.31 24.78
N GLU A 284 0.02 -8.70 24.23
CA GLU A 284 1.04 -7.99 24.97
C GLU A 284 0.91 -6.46 24.88
N VAL A 285 -0.13 -5.98 24.17
CA VAL A 285 -0.35 -4.56 23.96
C VAL A 285 -1.75 -4.18 24.42
N GLN A 286 -1.86 -3.07 25.14
CA GLN A 286 -3.12 -2.43 25.46
C GLN A 286 -3.45 -1.40 24.37
N LEU A 287 -4.73 -1.22 24.06
CA LEU A 287 -5.17 -0.24 23.07
C LEU A 287 -6.35 0.55 23.63
N VAL A 288 -6.26 1.87 23.55
CA VAL A 288 -7.39 2.78 23.78
C VAL A 288 -7.75 3.40 22.45
N THR A 289 -9.03 3.40 22.12
CA THR A 289 -9.55 4.07 20.93
C THR A 289 -10.71 4.97 21.27
N LEU A 290 -10.78 6.09 20.61
CA LEU A 290 -11.92 7.01 20.65
C LEU A 290 -12.41 7.24 19.23
N ALA A 291 -13.70 7.11 19.02
CA ALA A 291 -14.32 7.42 17.74
C ALA A 291 -15.52 8.35 17.93
N TYR A 292 -15.74 9.19 16.93
CA TYR A 292 -16.82 10.20 16.93
C TYR A 292 -17.54 10.15 15.60
N ARG A 293 -18.88 10.20 15.61
CA ARG A 293 -19.63 10.38 14.38
C ARG A 293 -19.39 11.77 13.79
N THR A 294 -19.30 11.82 12.50
CA THR A 294 -19.08 13.02 11.72
C THR A 294 -20.15 13.17 10.66
N PRO A 295 -20.36 14.35 10.09
CA PRO A 295 -21.18 14.48 8.89
C PRO A 295 -20.53 13.71 7.74
N SER A 296 -21.30 13.52 6.68
CA SER A 296 -20.83 13.01 5.40
C SER A 296 -19.62 13.78 4.89
N SER A 297 -18.75 13.10 4.12
CA SER A 297 -17.59 13.74 3.47
C SER A 297 -17.98 14.84 2.47
N LEU A 298 -19.25 14.95 2.12
CA LEU A 298 -19.78 16.04 1.28
C LEU A 298 -20.16 17.29 2.08
N HIS A 299 -20.12 17.23 3.40
CA HIS A 299 -20.48 18.35 4.25
C HIS A 299 -19.35 19.39 4.35
N ALA A 300 -19.72 20.68 4.43
CA ALA A 300 -18.75 21.77 4.52
C ALA A 300 -17.82 21.74 5.75
N ASP A 301 -18.11 20.92 6.76
CA ASP A 301 -17.24 20.69 7.92
C ASP A 301 -16.21 19.59 7.69
N SER A 302 -16.37 18.73 6.67
CA SER A 302 -15.59 17.52 6.51
C SER A 302 -14.09 17.79 6.38
N ASP A 303 -13.69 18.72 5.49
CA ASP A 303 -12.28 19.06 5.29
C ASP A 303 -11.62 19.58 6.58
N ALA A 304 -12.35 20.40 7.34
CA ALA A 304 -11.85 20.93 8.61
C ALA A 304 -11.74 19.83 9.69
N ILE A 305 -12.66 18.85 9.68
CA ILE A 305 -12.58 17.66 10.55
C ILE A 305 -11.34 16.85 10.20
N GLY A 306 -11.07 16.63 8.91
CA GLY A 306 -9.87 15.93 8.44
C GLY A 306 -8.59 16.62 8.92
N MET A 307 -8.50 17.95 8.75
CA MET A 307 -7.35 18.73 9.23
C MET A 307 -7.21 18.73 10.76
N ALA A 308 -8.32 18.80 11.49
CA ALA A 308 -8.29 18.70 12.95
C ALA A 308 -7.80 17.32 13.40
N THR A 309 -8.22 16.28 12.70
CA THR A 309 -7.77 14.89 12.94
C THR A 309 -6.28 14.75 12.70
N GLU A 310 -5.77 15.32 11.62
CA GLU A 310 -4.34 15.32 11.28
C GLU A 310 -3.51 16.09 12.33
N VAL A 311 -3.93 17.29 12.70
CA VAL A 311 -3.26 18.07 13.76
C VAL A 311 -3.20 17.31 15.09
N LEU A 312 -4.20 16.49 15.38
CA LEU A 312 -4.22 15.67 16.59
C LEU A 312 -3.34 14.43 16.46
N GLY A 313 -3.38 13.72 15.33
CA GLY A 313 -2.85 12.36 15.19
C GLY A 313 -1.50 12.23 14.49
N ASP A 314 -1.01 13.27 13.85
CA ASP A 314 0.28 13.24 13.14
C ASP A 314 1.44 12.73 14.03
N THR A 315 2.40 12.08 13.40
CA THR A 315 3.60 11.59 14.07
C THR A 315 4.84 12.10 13.32
N PRO A 316 5.77 12.82 14.00
CA PRO A 316 5.88 13.05 15.45
C PRO A 316 5.28 14.38 15.94
N ASN A 317 4.55 15.12 15.12
CA ASN A 317 4.21 16.51 15.38
C ASN A 317 2.82 16.71 15.99
N GLY A 318 1.96 15.70 15.93
CA GLY A 318 0.59 15.76 16.39
C GLY A 318 0.47 15.96 17.90
N ARG A 319 -0.65 16.53 18.31
CA ARG A 319 -0.89 16.83 19.73
C ARG A 319 -0.95 15.57 20.58
N LEU A 320 -1.47 14.45 20.04
CA LEU A 320 -1.51 13.17 20.72
C LEU A 320 -0.10 12.58 20.89
N TYR A 321 0.74 12.65 19.86
CA TYR A 321 2.12 12.19 19.96
C TYR A 321 2.87 12.94 21.07
N ARG A 322 2.80 14.27 21.07
CA ARG A 322 3.43 15.12 22.10
C ARG A 322 2.91 14.85 23.51
N ALA A 323 1.62 14.52 23.62
CA ALA A 323 0.98 14.32 24.92
C ALA A 323 1.15 12.91 25.51
N LEU A 324 1.38 11.89 24.66
CA LEU A 324 1.34 10.49 25.07
C LEU A 324 2.64 9.76 24.78
N VAL A 325 3.22 9.93 23.58
CA VAL A 325 4.41 9.18 23.19
C VAL A 325 5.67 9.82 23.76
N GLN A 326 5.83 11.12 23.61
CA GLN A 326 7.00 11.83 24.15
C GLN A 326 7.18 11.64 25.68
N PRO A 327 6.13 11.73 26.52
CA PRO A 327 6.29 11.48 27.95
C PRO A 327 6.32 9.99 28.32
N GLY A 328 6.21 9.09 27.35
CA GLY A 328 6.28 7.63 27.55
C GLY A 328 5.02 7.00 28.14
N LEU A 329 3.86 7.65 27.99
CA LEU A 329 2.56 7.09 28.40
C LEU A 329 2.02 6.10 27.38
N ALA A 330 2.31 6.29 26.10
CA ALA A 330 1.98 5.39 25.01
C ALA A 330 3.20 5.15 24.14
N THR A 331 3.17 4.08 23.36
CA THR A 331 4.24 3.75 22.42
C THR A 331 3.97 4.27 21.02
N GLN A 332 2.69 4.37 20.68
CA GLN A 332 2.24 4.84 19.38
C GLN A 332 0.86 5.50 19.49
N VAL A 333 0.59 6.47 18.63
CA VAL A 333 -0.73 7.03 18.41
C VAL A 333 -1.08 6.99 16.94
N PHE A 334 -2.36 6.94 16.63
CA PHE A 334 -2.88 7.02 15.27
C PHE A 334 -4.23 7.74 15.24
N ALA A 335 -4.55 8.35 14.11
CA ALA A 335 -5.86 8.95 13.86
C ALA A 335 -6.20 8.87 12.38
N TYR A 336 -7.47 8.69 12.05
CA TYR A 336 -7.95 8.74 10.68
C TYR A 336 -9.46 9.02 10.63
N THR A 337 -9.92 9.59 9.52
CA THR A 337 -11.33 9.75 9.18
C THR A 337 -11.81 8.57 8.34
N MET A 338 -13.06 8.19 8.54
CA MET A 338 -13.76 7.25 7.65
C MET A 338 -14.64 8.07 6.72
N ASP A 339 -14.10 8.30 5.53
CA ASP A 339 -14.72 9.12 4.51
C ASP A 339 -15.84 8.35 3.81
N THR A 340 -17.08 8.78 4.04
CA THR A 340 -18.28 8.07 3.63
C THR A 340 -19.30 9.00 2.97
N ARG A 341 -20.15 8.44 2.12
CA ARG A 341 -21.20 9.17 1.41
C ARG A 341 -22.28 9.68 2.37
N GLU A 342 -22.68 8.88 3.33
CA GLU A 342 -23.58 9.23 4.43
C GLU A 342 -22.76 9.71 5.64
N PRO A 343 -23.36 10.16 6.74
CA PRO A 343 -22.61 10.51 7.94
C PRO A 343 -21.67 9.39 8.42
N GLY A 344 -20.39 9.74 8.57
CA GLY A 344 -19.30 8.82 8.90
C GLY A 344 -18.79 8.93 10.33
N PHE A 345 -17.50 8.70 10.51
CA PHE A 345 -16.85 8.80 11.81
C PHE A 345 -15.33 9.04 11.71
N VAL A 346 -14.75 9.45 12.80
CA VAL A 346 -13.30 9.59 12.98
C VAL A 346 -12.83 8.67 14.11
N VAL A 347 -11.60 8.14 13.96
CA VAL A 347 -10.97 7.27 14.98
C VAL A 347 -9.63 7.86 15.40
N PHE A 348 -9.40 7.84 16.73
CA PHE A 348 -8.12 8.13 17.37
C PHE A 348 -7.73 6.91 18.21
N GLY A 349 -6.45 6.53 18.21
CA GLY A 349 -5.98 5.40 18.99
C GLY A 349 -4.61 5.61 19.59
N ALA A 350 -4.36 4.92 20.70
CA ALA A 350 -3.07 4.86 21.36
C ALA A 350 -2.74 3.42 21.77
N MET A 351 -1.55 2.97 21.41
CA MET A 351 -0.99 1.70 21.87
C MET A 351 -0.19 1.94 23.16
N VAL A 352 -0.41 1.08 24.14
CA VAL A 352 0.16 1.20 25.48
C VAL A 352 0.76 -0.13 25.89
N ASN A 353 1.93 -0.11 26.54
CA ASN A 353 2.53 -1.34 27.03
C ASN A 353 1.64 -2.02 28.06
N LYS A 354 1.70 -3.34 28.08
CA LYS A 354 1.02 -4.15 29.07
C LYS A 354 1.50 -3.81 30.49
N GLY A 355 0.58 -3.50 31.37
CA GLY A 355 0.86 -3.13 32.76
C GLY A 355 1.04 -1.63 33.02
N ASP A 356 1.14 -0.80 31.97
CA ASP A 356 1.15 0.65 32.14
C ASP A 356 -0.26 1.18 32.45
N ALA A 357 -0.33 2.35 33.06
CA ALA A 357 -1.57 2.96 33.55
C ALA A 357 -2.49 3.42 32.39
N LEU A 358 -3.28 2.50 31.86
CA LEU A 358 -4.18 2.70 30.72
C LEU A 358 -5.18 3.84 30.96
N ASP A 359 -5.70 3.97 32.17
CA ASP A 359 -6.62 5.06 32.55
C ASP A 359 -5.99 6.43 32.35
N ARG A 360 -4.73 6.57 32.67
CA ARG A 360 -3.99 7.83 32.48
C ARG A 360 -3.84 8.18 30.99
N VAL A 361 -3.59 7.17 30.15
CA VAL A 361 -3.54 7.35 28.70
C VAL A 361 -4.89 7.76 28.16
N ARG A 362 -5.94 7.05 28.57
CA ARG A 362 -7.32 7.37 28.21
C ARG A 362 -7.67 8.82 28.57
N GLU A 363 -7.44 9.21 29.82
CA GLU A 363 -7.72 10.55 30.29
C GLU A 363 -6.95 11.60 29.49
N ARG A 364 -5.67 11.35 29.22
CA ARG A 364 -4.86 12.26 28.43
C ARG A 364 -5.27 12.34 26.96
N MET A 365 -5.66 11.22 26.34
CA MET A 365 -6.25 11.22 24.98
C MET A 365 -7.52 12.07 24.94
N ILE A 366 -8.43 11.84 25.87
CA ILE A 366 -9.70 12.60 25.98
C ILE A 366 -9.39 14.08 26.14
N GLU A 367 -8.48 14.42 27.02
CA GLU A 367 -8.09 15.81 27.29
C GLU A 367 -7.58 16.51 26.01
N VAL A 368 -6.75 15.83 25.22
CA VAL A 368 -6.15 16.40 24.01
C VAL A 368 -7.17 16.53 22.88
N ILE A 369 -8.05 15.54 22.71
CA ILE A 369 -9.01 15.53 21.61
C ILE A 369 -10.18 16.47 21.89
N GLU A 370 -10.83 16.35 23.06
CA GLU A 370 -12.05 17.07 23.36
C GLU A 370 -11.80 18.47 23.96
N GLY A 371 -10.71 18.62 24.69
CA GLY A 371 -10.36 19.88 25.37
C GLY A 371 -9.19 20.63 24.76
N GLY A 372 -8.43 20.00 23.88
CA GLY A 372 -7.16 20.54 23.38
C GLY A 372 -7.32 21.87 22.63
N PHE A 373 -8.24 21.92 21.70
CA PHE A 373 -8.50 23.14 20.93
C PHE A 373 -9.16 24.26 21.75
N ALA A 374 -9.96 23.93 22.73
CA ALA A 374 -10.54 24.94 23.62
C ALA A 374 -9.52 25.56 24.60
N ARG A 375 -8.48 24.79 24.97
CA ARG A 375 -7.38 25.27 25.85
C ARG A 375 -6.29 25.98 25.07
N GLU A 376 -5.96 25.44 23.91
CA GLU A 376 -4.93 25.94 23.01
C GLU A 376 -5.48 25.86 21.58
N ALA A 377 -5.88 27.00 21.05
CA ALA A 377 -6.43 27.12 19.72
C ALA A 377 -5.47 26.54 18.68
N ALA A 378 -6.01 26.07 17.56
CA ALA A 378 -5.19 25.58 16.45
C ALA A 378 -4.27 26.70 15.95
N THR A 379 -3.00 26.38 15.82
CA THR A 379 -2.04 27.36 15.31
C THR A 379 -1.96 27.31 13.78
N ALA A 380 -1.60 28.43 13.17
CA ALA A 380 -1.36 28.48 11.73
C ALA A 380 -0.25 27.49 11.29
N ALA A 381 0.73 27.24 12.15
CA ALA A 381 1.81 26.29 11.86
C ALA A 381 1.34 24.82 11.88
N GLU A 382 0.47 24.43 12.81
CA GLU A 382 -0.13 23.09 12.85
C GLU A 382 -0.98 22.87 11.61
N LEU A 383 -1.84 23.82 11.27
CA LEU A 383 -2.68 23.72 10.07
C LEU A 383 -1.82 23.68 8.80
N ALA A 384 -0.80 24.50 8.67
CA ALA A 384 0.06 24.52 7.50
C ALA A 384 0.76 23.17 7.26
N ARG A 385 1.20 22.49 8.33
CA ARG A 385 1.77 21.14 8.22
C ARG A 385 0.74 20.12 7.74
N ALA A 386 -0.43 20.10 8.35
CA ALA A 386 -1.51 19.20 7.96
C ALA A 386 -1.91 19.39 6.51
N VAL A 387 -2.07 20.62 6.07
CA VAL A 387 -2.37 21.00 4.68
C VAL A 387 -1.27 20.53 3.73
N GLU A 388 -0.01 20.74 4.07
CA GLU A 388 1.11 20.32 3.21
C GLU A 388 1.22 18.80 3.09
N GLN A 389 0.96 18.05 4.16
CA GLN A 389 0.92 16.58 4.11
C GLN A 389 -0.21 16.07 3.21
N GLN A 390 -1.41 16.64 3.34
CA GLN A 390 -2.53 16.28 2.48
C GLN A 390 -2.28 16.67 1.02
N ARG A 391 -1.74 17.84 0.76
CA ARG A 391 -1.34 18.28 -0.59
C ARG A 391 -0.38 17.31 -1.23
N LEU A 392 0.65 16.93 -0.49
CA LEU A 392 1.62 15.92 -0.94
C LEU A 392 0.94 14.58 -1.25
N GLY A 393 -0.08 14.19 -0.49
CA GLY A 393 -0.92 13.02 -0.77
C GLY A 393 -1.59 13.10 -2.15
N TYR A 394 -2.26 14.21 -2.44
CA TYR A 394 -2.92 14.45 -3.73
C TYR A 394 -1.92 14.47 -4.90
N GLU A 395 -0.78 15.14 -4.72
CA GLU A 395 0.27 15.19 -5.77
C GLU A 395 0.80 13.80 -6.11
N ARG A 396 0.99 12.96 -5.10
CA ARG A 396 1.46 11.57 -5.27
C ARG A 396 0.45 10.72 -6.04
N VAL A 397 -0.80 10.80 -5.66
CA VAL A 397 -1.87 10.07 -6.35
C VAL A 397 -1.95 10.50 -7.81
N LEU A 398 -1.85 11.79 -8.11
CA LEU A 398 -1.85 12.31 -9.48
C LEU A 398 -0.60 11.91 -10.29
N ALA A 399 0.51 11.68 -9.64
CA ALA A 399 1.76 11.26 -10.28
C ALA A 399 1.80 9.76 -10.61
N ASP A 400 0.84 8.97 -10.11
CA ASP A 400 0.78 7.53 -10.32
C ASP A 400 -0.61 7.12 -10.87
N PRO A 401 -0.70 6.70 -12.15
CA PRO A 401 -1.96 6.34 -12.77
C PRO A 401 -2.71 5.20 -12.09
N GLU A 402 -2.01 4.21 -11.53
CA GLU A 402 -2.64 3.13 -10.78
C GLU A 402 -3.23 3.65 -9.47
N ALA A 403 -2.39 4.34 -8.67
CA ALA A 403 -2.83 4.95 -7.42
C ALA A 403 -4.01 5.90 -7.65
N PHE A 404 -3.98 6.67 -8.75
CA PHE A 404 -5.07 7.55 -9.13
C PHE A 404 -6.34 6.78 -9.47
N ALA A 405 -6.24 5.76 -10.35
CA ALA A 405 -7.40 4.97 -10.75
C ALA A 405 -8.08 4.29 -9.56
N VAL A 406 -7.30 3.78 -8.62
CA VAL A 406 -7.82 3.10 -7.41
C VAL A 406 -8.39 4.12 -6.42
N THR A 407 -7.66 5.21 -6.13
CA THR A 407 -8.10 6.26 -5.19
C THR A 407 -9.40 6.93 -5.63
N LEU A 408 -9.59 7.11 -6.94
CA LEU A 408 -10.84 7.67 -7.45
C LEU A 408 -12.08 6.86 -7.07
N SER A 409 -11.94 5.57 -6.78
CA SER A 409 -13.05 4.73 -6.33
C SER A 409 -13.74 5.29 -5.09
N GLU A 410 -12.99 5.93 -4.18
CA GLU A 410 -13.55 6.54 -2.97
C GLU A 410 -14.41 7.76 -3.33
N TYR A 411 -13.91 8.66 -4.17
CA TYR A 411 -14.64 9.86 -4.59
C TYR A 411 -15.82 9.54 -5.51
N ILE A 412 -15.69 8.51 -6.35
CA ILE A 412 -16.79 7.95 -7.15
C ILE A 412 -17.90 7.45 -6.21
N ALA A 413 -17.56 6.78 -5.13
CA ALA A 413 -18.52 6.32 -4.13
C ALA A 413 -19.24 7.47 -3.42
N LEU A 414 -18.57 8.60 -3.20
CA LEU A 414 -19.18 9.84 -2.68
C LEU A 414 -20.17 10.45 -3.68
N GLY A 415 -20.09 10.11 -4.97
CA GLY A 415 -21.05 10.49 -6.01
C GLY A 415 -20.45 11.21 -7.21
N ASP A 416 -19.25 11.79 -7.08
CA ASP A 416 -18.60 12.50 -8.17
C ASP A 416 -17.07 12.46 -8.01
N TRP A 417 -16.37 11.95 -9.02
CA TRP A 417 -14.91 11.85 -9.00
C TRP A 417 -14.19 13.19 -8.89
N ARG A 418 -14.82 14.28 -9.33
CA ARG A 418 -14.26 15.65 -9.26
C ARG A 418 -14.12 16.17 -7.83
N LEU A 419 -14.77 15.50 -6.87
CA LEU A 419 -14.58 15.78 -5.44
C LEU A 419 -13.13 15.61 -5.00
N PHE A 420 -12.36 14.73 -5.66
CA PHE A 420 -10.91 14.63 -5.45
C PHE A 420 -10.21 15.99 -5.63
N PHE A 421 -10.48 16.65 -6.74
CA PHE A 421 -9.90 17.97 -7.04
C PHE A 421 -10.49 19.07 -6.17
N HIS A 422 -11.80 18.99 -5.93
CA HIS A 422 -12.47 19.93 -5.05
C HIS A 422 -11.88 19.92 -3.64
N ALA A 423 -11.71 18.75 -3.03
CA ALA A 423 -11.14 18.62 -1.69
C ALA A 423 -9.69 19.15 -1.65
N ARG A 424 -8.87 18.81 -2.66
CA ARG A 424 -7.52 19.38 -2.81
C ARG A 424 -7.54 20.91 -2.80
N ASP A 425 -8.42 21.49 -3.60
CA ASP A 425 -8.49 22.96 -3.79
C ASP A 425 -9.11 23.68 -2.60
N GLN A 426 -9.82 22.99 -1.70
CA GLN A 426 -10.33 23.55 -0.45
C GLN A 426 -9.25 23.69 0.63
N LEU A 427 -8.15 22.93 0.58
CA LEU A 427 -7.11 22.93 1.61
C LEU A 427 -6.62 24.34 1.97
N ASP A 428 -6.42 25.21 0.98
CA ASP A 428 -5.94 26.58 1.18
C ASP A 428 -6.97 27.54 1.80
N ARG A 429 -8.24 27.12 1.89
CA ARG A 429 -9.34 27.93 2.40
C ARG A 429 -9.63 27.65 3.87
N ILE A 430 -9.07 26.59 4.41
CA ILE A 430 -9.26 26.20 5.81
C ILE A 430 -8.49 27.17 6.70
N LYS A 431 -9.11 27.61 7.79
CA LYS A 431 -8.51 28.49 8.78
C LYS A 431 -8.42 27.80 10.14
N PRO A 432 -7.45 28.14 10.99
CA PRO A 432 -7.31 27.52 12.31
C PRO A 432 -8.59 27.53 13.14
N GLU A 433 -9.32 28.67 13.13
CA GLU A 433 -10.56 28.83 13.91
C GLU A 433 -11.65 27.83 13.47
N ARG A 434 -11.56 27.34 12.21
CA ARG A 434 -12.48 26.33 11.71
C ARG A 434 -12.22 24.97 12.36
N LEU A 435 -10.94 24.64 12.64
CA LEU A 435 -10.57 23.41 13.35
C LEU A 435 -11.13 23.43 14.77
N ASP A 436 -11.00 24.58 15.47
CA ASP A 436 -11.54 24.76 16.81
C ASP A 436 -13.07 24.60 16.82
N ALA A 437 -13.73 25.17 15.80
CA ALA A 437 -15.19 25.13 15.69
C ALA A 437 -15.69 23.67 15.44
N VAL A 438 -15.07 22.91 14.53
CA VAL A 438 -15.50 21.54 14.25
C VAL A 438 -15.14 20.59 15.39
N ALA A 439 -13.98 20.76 16.01
CA ALA A 439 -13.62 19.97 17.18
C ALA A 439 -14.62 20.17 18.31
N SER A 440 -14.97 21.41 18.63
CA SER A 440 -15.97 21.75 19.66
C SER A 440 -17.38 21.23 19.33
N LYS A 441 -17.68 21.03 18.05
CA LYS A 441 -18.98 20.56 17.58
C LYS A 441 -19.11 19.04 17.55
N TYR A 442 -18.06 18.35 17.15
CA TYR A 442 -18.11 16.91 16.85
C TYR A 442 -17.29 16.04 17.79
N PHE A 443 -16.14 16.52 18.28
CA PHE A 443 -15.30 15.78 19.21
C PHE A 443 -15.77 16.08 20.64
N VAL A 444 -16.97 15.71 20.90
CA VAL A 444 -17.63 15.96 22.17
C VAL A 444 -18.02 14.65 22.82
N ARG A 445 -18.08 14.73 24.12
CA ARG A 445 -18.31 13.57 24.96
C ARG A 445 -19.53 12.76 24.52
N ASP A 446 -20.71 13.36 24.20
CA ASP A 446 -21.94 12.61 23.87
C ASP A 446 -21.99 12.04 22.43
N ASN A 447 -20.92 12.27 21.64
CA ASN A 447 -20.71 11.67 20.34
C ASN A 447 -19.59 10.60 20.33
N ARG A 448 -18.98 10.34 21.48
CA ARG A 448 -17.82 9.48 21.61
C ARG A 448 -18.22 8.02 21.78
N VAL A 449 -17.56 7.12 21.06
CA VAL A 449 -17.45 5.69 21.41
C VAL A 449 -16.05 5.45 21.92
N LEU A 450 -15.94 4.96 23.16
CA LEU A 450 -14.68 4.56 23.76
C LEU A 450 -14.50 3.07 23.61
N GLY A 451 -13.44 2.65 22.97
CA GLY A 451 -13.00 1.27 22.92
C GLY A 451 -11.72 1.08 23.71
N THR A 452 -11.68 0.01 24.46
CA THR A 452 -10.49 -0.38 25.20
C THR A 452 -10.17 -1.82 24.96
N PHE A 453 -8.97 -2.12 24.56
CA PHE A 453 -8.43 -3.45 24.59
C PHE A 453 -7.70 -3.60 25.92
N ILE A 454 -8.49 -4.07 26.94
CA ILE A 454 -8.24 -4.18 28.40
C ILE A 454 -7.92 -2.85 29.10
N PRO A 455 -8.65 -2.44 30.15
CA PRO A 455 -10.05 -2.09 30.35
C PRO A 455 -10.34 -0.57 30.44
N ASP A 456 -11.57 -0.19 30.07
CA ASP A 456 -12.44 0.91 30.56
C ASP A 456 -12.26 2.35 30.11
N GLU A 457 -13.24 3.10 29.69
CA GLU A 457 -14.55 3.72 29.88
C GLU A 457 -14.75 4.95 28.94
N SER A 458 -15.73 5.47 28.60
CA SER A 458 -17.04 6.09 28.48
C SER A 458 -17.14 7.57 27.85
N PRO A 459 -18.19 8.21 27.44
CA PRO A 459 -18.75 8.70 26.14
C PRO A 459 -19.43 10.12 26.00
N GLN A 460 -19.78 10.68 24.75
CA GLN A 460 -20.65 11.86 24.49
C GLN A 460 -21.09 12.15 23.01
N ARG A 461 -22.04 13.11 22.72
CA ARG A 461 -22.83 13.26 21.48
C ARG A 461 -22.63 14.49 20.59
N ALA A 462 -22.93 14.40 19.28
CA ALA A 462 -23.08 15.52 18.37
C ALA A 462 -24.24 15.37 17.36
N LEU A 463 -24.76 16.49 16.88
CA LEU A 463 -25.68 16.54 15.76
C LEU A 463 -24.93 16.39 14.44
N VAL A 464 -25.38 15.47 13.59
CA VAL A 464 -24.84 15.28 12.25
C VAL A 464 -25.79 15.95 11.24
N PRO A 465 -25.33 16.92 10.45
CA PRO A 465 -26.16 17.57 9.46
C PRO A 465 -26.45 16.69 8.24
N PRO A 466 -27.52 16.99 7.47
CA PRO A 466 -27.81 16.24 6.25
C PRO A 466 -26.72 16.37 5.20
N THR A 467 -26.54 15.32 4.39
CA THR A 467 -25.54 15.29 3.31
C THR A 467 -25.92 16.27 2.18
N PRO A 468 -25.07 17.23 1.81
CA PRO A 468 -25.29 18.04 0.63
C PRO A 468 -25.12 17.19 -0.66
N SER A 469 -25.74 17.63 -1.77
CA SER A 469 -25.49 16.98 -3.04
C SER A 469 -24.10 17.30 -3.59
N PRO A 470 -23.47 16.39 -4.36
CA PRO A 470 -22.21 16.69 -5.05
C PRO A 470 -22.26 17.96 -5.90
N ALA A 471 -23.40 18.19 -6.57
CA ALA A 471 -23.60 19.40 -7.38
C ALA A 471 -23.56 20.68 -6.53
N GLN A 472 -24.12 20.67 -5.33
CA GLN A 472 -24.04 21.82 -4.41
C GLN A 472 -22.60 22.08 -3.94
N VAL A 473 -21.84 21.01 -3.62
CA VAL A 473 -20.43 21.12 -3.22
C VAL A 473 -19.57 21.66 -4.36
N LEU A 474 -19.82 21.19 -5.57
CA LEU A 474 -19.06 21.56 -6.77
C LEU A 474 -19.51 22.87 -7.43
N ALA A 475 -20.57 23.50 -6.97
CA ALA A 475 -21.13 24.69 -7.63
C ALA A 475 -20.12 25.85 -7.82
N SER A 476 -19.12 25.96 -6.95
CA SER A 476 -18.06 26.96 -7.05
C SER A 476 -16.73 26.39 -7.56
N PHE A 477 -16.68 25.12 -7.89
CA PHE A 477 -15.44 24.45 -8.32
C PHE A 477 -15.01 24.96 -9.70
N LYS A 478 -13.77 25.39 -9.77
CA LYS A 478 -13.10 25.74 -11.04
C LYS A 478 -11.89 24.82 -11.18
N PRO A 479 -11.82 24.03 -12.26
CA PRO A 479 -10.67 23.16 -12.48
C PRO A 479 -9.39 24.01 -12.66
N GLN A 480 -8.29 23.48 -12.15
CA GLN A 480 -6.97 24.08 -12.40
C GLN A 480 -6.48 23.74 -13.81
N GLU A 481 -5.48 24.46 -14.27
CA GLU A 481 -4.83 24.13 -15.52
C GLU A 481 -4.13 22.76 -15.45
N LYS A 482 -3.98 22.11 -16.62
CA LYS A 482 -3.32 20.81 -16.74
C LYS A 482 -1.86 20.93 -16.35
N GLY A 483 -1.41 20.14 -15.41
CA GLY A 483 0.02 20.04 -15.06
C GLY A 483 0.86 19.48 -16.23
N ASP A 484 2.17 19.67 -16.16
CA ASP A 484 3.12 19.18 -17.17
C ASP A 484 2.98 17.67 -17.38
N ALA A 485 2.92 17.26 -18.63
CA ALA A 485 2.96 15.84 -18.99
C ALA A 485 4.42 15.34 -18.94
N GLY A 486 4.62 14.10 -18.48
CA GLY A 486 5.92 13.44 -18.60
C GLY A 486 6.27 13.10 -20.05
N GLU A 487 7.52 12.66 -20.28
CA GLU A 487 7.94 12.13 -21.58
C GLU A 487 7.41 10.72 -21.83
N ILE A 488 7.33 10.32 -23.09
CA ILE A 488 7.17 8.91 -23.46
C ILE A 488 8.52 8.23 -23.24
N PHE A 489 8.64 7.47 -22.16
CA PHE A 489 9.88 6.82 -21.78
C PHE A 489 9.93 5.36 -22.28
N ASP A 490 11.02 5.00 -22.94
CA ASP A 490 11.33 3.63 -23.32
C ASP A 490 12.08 2.92 -22.17
N PRO A 491 11.48 1.92 -21.49
CA PRO A 491 12.13 1.19 -20.40
C PRO A 491 13.03 0.04 -20.89
N SER A 492 13.41 0.03 -22.17
CA SER A 492 14.35 -0.98 -22.71
C SER A 492 15.71 -0.90 -22.03
N TYR A 493 16.37 -2.04 -21.90
CA TYR A 493 17.68 -2.12 -21.25
C TYR A 493 18.73 -1.23 -21.94
N ASP A 494 18.70 -1.19 -23.26
CA ASP A 494 19.62 -0.39 -24.06
C ASP A 494 19.41 1.11 -23.84
N ASN A 495 18.17 1.55 -23.68
CA ASN A 495 17.85 2.93 -23.33
C ASN A 495 18.23 3.25 -21.88
N LEU A 496 17.95 2.36 -20.93
CA LEU A 496 18.35 2.53 -19.54
C LEU A 496 19.87 2.68 -19.41
N ASP A 497 20.66 1.82 -20.06
CA ASP A 497 22.12 1.90 -20.02
C ASP A 497 22.63 3.16 -20.74
N SER A 498 22.14 3.46 -21.94
CA SER A 498 22.63 4.61 -22.75
C SER A 498 22.27 5.96 -22.14
N ARG A 499 21.13 6.09 -21.48
CA ARG A 499 20.70 7.33 -20.82
C ARG A 499 21.32 7.53 -19.45
N THR A 500 21.77 6.47 -18.78
CA THR A 500 22.38 6.60 -17.46
C THR A 500 23.80 7.13 -17.54
N ARG A 501 24.09 8.15 -16.77
CA ARG A 501 25.44 8.69 -16.59
C ARG A 501 26.07 8.10 -15.34
N LEU A 502 27.17 7.42 -15.50
CA LEU A 502 27.94 6.87 -14.39
C LEU A 502 29.05 7.85 -13.97
N ARG A 503 29.17 8.03 -12.64
CA ARG A 503 30.18 8.89 -12.03
C ARG A 503 30.85 8.17 -10.85
N THR A 504 32.03 8.66 -10.49
CA THR A 504 32.76 8.13 -9.33
C THR A 504 33.45 9.28 -8.59
N PHE A 505 33.22 9.35 -7.28
CA PHE A 505 33.83 10.31 -6.37
C PHE A 505 34.58 9.53 -5.28
N GLY A 506 35.87 9.27 -5.47
CA GLY A 506 36.61 8.35 -4.63
C GLY A 506 36.01 6.93 -4.65
N ASP A 507 35.51 6.45 -3.51
CA ASP A 507 34.88 5.14 -3.38
C ASP A 507 33.34 5.19 -3.52
N LEU A 508 32.78 6.36 -3.81
CA LEU A 508 31.35 6.55 -4.03
C LEU A 508 31.04 6.46 -5.53
N LYS A 509 30.23 5.50 -5.92
CA LYS A 509 29.76 5.31 -7.29
C LYS A 509 28.36 5.88 -7.46
N VAL A 510 28.11 6.57 -8.56
CA VAL A 510 26.85 7.26 -8.82
C VAL A 510 26.30 6.90 -10.19
N ALA A 511 24.99 6.63 -10.28
CA ALA A 511 24.24 6.47 -11.51
C ALA A 511 23.12 7.53 -11.58
N LEU A 512 23.12 8.33 -12.65
CA LEU A 512 22.15 9.39 -12.89
C LEU A 512 21.38 9.08 -14.17
N LEU A 513 20.06 8.92 -14.05
CA LEU A 513 19.18 8.69 -15.20
C LEU A 513 18.11 9.80 -15.25
N PRO A 514 18.43 10.92 -15.94
CA PRO A 514 17.47 12.01 -16.09
C PRO A 514 16.38 11.65 -17.11
N LYS A 515 15.12 11.91 -16.74
CA LYS A 515 13.95 11.79 -17.61
C LYS A 515 12.83 12.73 -17.14
N LYS A 516 11.90 13.06 -18.03
CA LYS A 516 10.76 13.91 -17.68
C LYS A 516 9.62 13.08 -17.10
N ASN A 517 9.31 13.34 -15.83
CA ASN A 517 8.19 12.72 -15.13
C ASN A 517 7.04 13.69 -14.95
N ARG A 518 5.81 13.19 -15.03
CA ARG A 518 4.64 13.93 -14.56
C ARG A 518 4.82 14.24 -13.06
N GLY A 519 4.52 15.50 -12.67
CA GLY A 519 4.76 15.95 -11.30
C GLY A 519 6.24 16.14 -10.96
N GLN A 520 7.14 16.08 -11.95
CA GLN A 520 8.57 16.29 -11.80
C GLN A 520 9.21 15.39 -10.72
N THR A 521 8.73 14.16 -10.58
CA THR A 521 9.17 13.23 -9.54
C THR A 521 10.58 12.71 -9.81
N VAL A 522 11.33 12.50 -8.73
CA VAL A 522 12.69 11.95 -8.73
C VAL A 522 12.82 10.90 -7.65
N ASN A 523 13.34 9.75 -8.00
CA ASN A 523 13.61 8.64 -7.08
C ASN A 523 15.11 8.53 -6.81
N VAL A 524 15.45 8.39 -5.54
CA VAL A 524 16.82 8.29 -5.04
C VAL A 524 16.99 6.98 -4.29
N ALA A 525 18.02 6.22 -4.63
CA ALA A 525 18.44 5.02 -3.89
C ALA A 525 19.91 5.17 -3.51
N MET A 526 20.21 5.01 -2.22
CA MET A 526 21.56 5.12 -1.68
C MET A 526 21.90 3.88 -0.86
N THR A 527 23.15 3.48 -0.91
CA THR A 527 23.71 2.47 -0.01
C THR A 527 25.12 2.89 0.37
N PHE A 528 25.37 3.05 1.66
CA PHE A 528 26.70 3.35 2.17
C PHE A 528 27.32 2.13 2.83
N ARG A 529 28.65 2.06 2.83
CA ARG A 529 29.41 0.89 3.29
C ARG A 529 30.46 1.31 4.30
N TRP A 530 30.45 0.66 5.44
CA TRP A 530 31.40 0.88 6.51
C TRP A 530 31.69 -0.37 7.32
N GLY A 531 32.78 -0.35 8.07
CA GLY A 531 33.16 -1.41 8.99
C GLY A 531 33.65 -2.69 8.33
N ASN A 532 34.00 -3.64 9.16
CA ASN A 532 34.44 -4.99 8.81
C ASN A 532 34.04 -5.96 9.93
N GLU A 533 34.37 -7.24 9.80
CA GLU A 533 33.99 -8.26 10.77
C GLU A 533 34.40 -7.93 12.21
N SER A 534 35.61 -7.40 12.43
CA SER A 534 36.09 -7.05 13.76
C SER A 534 35.42 -5.80 14.32
N SER A 535 35.28 -4.74 13.54
CA SER A 535 34.67 -3.49 13.99
C SER A 535 33.13 -3.53 14.15
N LEU A 536 32.47 -4.52 13.53
CA LEU A 536 31.02 -4.76 13.65
C LEU A 536 30.68 -5.81 14.70
N ARG A 537 31.66 -6.50 15.25
CA ARG A 537 31.48 -7.56 16.27
C ARG A 537 30.73 -7.01 17.48
N ASP A 538 29.74 -7.72 17.96
CA ASP A 538 28.86 -7.38 19.10
C ASP A 538 28.07 -6.07 18.95
N ARG A 539 27.99 -5.50 17.72
CA ARG A 539 27.40 -4.18 17.48
C ARG A 539 26.15 -4.20 16.61
N ASN A 540 25.53 -5.37 16.36
CA ASN A 540 24.36 -5.46 15.45
C ASN A 540 23.19 -4.59 15.93
N MET A 541 22.79 -4.69 17.19
CA MET A 541 21.70 -3.89 17.76
C MET A 541 22.10 -2.42 17.92
N VAL A 542 23.35 -2.17 18.34
CA VAL A 542 23.91 -0.81 18.43
C VAL A 542 23.82 -0.11 17.06
N GLY A 543 24.22 -0.80 16.00
CA GLY A 543 24.14 -0.29 14.62
C GLY A 543 22.69 -0.05 14.17
N THR A 544 21.78 -0.97 14.52
CA THR A 544 20.34 -0.82 14.22
C THR A 544 19.78 0.45 14.86
N LEU A 545 20.04 0.66 16.16
CA LEU A 545 19.58 1.83 16.89
C LEU A 545 20.31 3.11 16.43
N ALA A 546 21.60 3.04 16.09
CA ALA A 546 22.33 4.18 15.55
C ALA A 546 21.74 4.67 14.23
N ILE A 547 21.43 3.76 13.32
CA ILE A 547 20.78 4.11 12.04
C ILE A 547 19.38 4.69 12.27
N ALA A 548 18.60 4.12 13.18
CA ALA A 548 17.28 4.62 13.51
C ALA A 548 17.31 6.02 14.16
N MET A 549 18.36 6.34 14.90
CA MET A 549 18.55 7.66 15.52
C MET A 549 18.90 8.77 14.52
N LEU A 550 19.39 8.45 13.31
CA LEU A 550 19.79 9.45 12.31
C LEU A 550 18.63 10.38 11.88
N ALA A 551 17.40 9.90 11.97
CA ALA A 551 16.20 10.68 11.66
C ALA A 551 15.58 11.39 12.90
N ARG A 552 16.20 11.25 14.09
CA ARG A 552 15.63 11.76 15.35
C ARG A 552 16.24 13.05 15.87
N GLY A 553 17.09 13.65 15.09
CA GLY A 553 17.69 14.96 15.39
C GLY A 553 19.07 15.12 14.77
N THR A 554 19.39 16.32 14.33
CA THR A 554 20.71 16.78 13.93
C THR A 554 21.18 17.88 14.87
N ARG A 555 22.42 18.36 14.73
CA ARG A 555 22.90 19.49 15.52
C ARG A 555 22.09 20.77 15.29
N GLN A 556 21.38 20.87 14.17
CA GLN A 556 20.63 22.07 13.79
C GLN A 556 19.12 21.90 13.84
N LEU A 557 18.62 20.66 13.71
CA LEU A 557 17.20 20.36 13.58
C LEU A 557 16.77 19.32 14.61
N THR A 558 15.66 19.58 15.27
CA THR A 558 14.96 18.58 16.08
C THR A 558 14.28 17.55 15.17
N ARG A 559 13.83 16.42 15.72
CA ARG A 559 13.05 15.40 15.01
C ARG A 559 11.81 16.02 14.33
N GLN A 560 11.10 16.90 15.05
CA GLN A 560 9.94 17.61 14.49
C GLN A 560 10.33 18.45 13.28
N GLN A 561 11.39 19.25 13.40
CA GLN A 561 11.86 20.08 12.29
C GLN A 561 12.35 19.24 11.11
N ILE A 562 12.98 18.08 11.35
CA ILE A 562 13.32 17.13 10.27
C ILE A 562 12.07 16.65 9.56
N ALA A 563 11.03 16.27 10.29
CA ALA A 563 9.77 15.82 9.69
C ALA A 563 9.08 16.95 8.88
N ASP A 564 9.09 18.18 9.40
CA ASP A 564 8.57 19.36 8.71
C ASP A 564 9.37 19.63 7.41
N GLU A 565 10.70 19.54 7.48
CA GLU A 565 11.56 19.70 6.31
C GLU A 565 11.38 18.59 5.29
N LEU A 566 11.29 17.34 5.70
CA LEU A 566 10.99 16.22 4.79
C LEU A 566 9.66 16.42 4.08
N THR A 567 8.65 16.91 4.80
CA THR A 567 7.34 17.25 4.22
C THR A 567 7.44 18.42 3.25
N ARG A 568 8.10 19.52 3.64
CA ARG A 568 8.33 20.70 2.76
C ARG A 568 9.08 20.32 1.49
N LEU A 569 10.01 19.41 1.62
CA LEU A 569 10.83 18.90 0.52
C LEU A 569 10.14 17.76 -0.24
N LYS A 570 8.89 17.45 0.06
CA LYS A 570 8.11 16.37 -0.57
C LYS A 570 8.82 15.02 -0.55
N VAL A 571 9.66 14.79 0.46
CA VAL A 571 10.42 13.55 0.61
C VAL A 571 9.49 12.44 1.08
N ARG A 572 9.45 11.34 0.32
CA ARG A 572 8.68 10.14 0.63
C ARG A 572 9.60 8.93 0.63
N GLY A 573 9.51 8.13 1.64
CA GLY A 573 10.27 6.89 1.74
C GLY A 573 11.15 6.84 2.98
N ARG A 574 12.32 6.23 2.84
CA ARG A 574 13.31 6.07 3.92
C ARG A 574 14.50 6.99 3.67
N LEU A 575 15.32 7.21 4.69
CA LEU A 575 16.50 8.06 4.62
C LEU A 575 17.37 7.81 3.38
N THR A 576 17.54 6.57 2.97
CA THR A 576 18.40 6.16 1.85
C THR A 576 17.66 5.73 0.59
N HIS A 577 16.32 5.68 0.61
CA HIS A 577 15.48 5.33 -0.52
C HIS A 577 14.23 6.20 -0.48
N PHE A 578 14.19 7.23 -1.28
CA PHE A 578 13.10 8.19 -1.25
C PHE A 578 12.76 8.78 -2.62
N GLU A 579 11.55 9.29 -2.72
CA GLU A 579 11.04 10.10 -3.81
C GLU A 579 10.94 11.55 -3.37
N THR A 580 11.17 12.47 -4.28
CA THR A 580 10.92 13.91 -4.14
C THR A 580 10.63 14.53 -5.51
N THR A 581 10.62 15.86 -5.62
CA THR A 581 10.45 16.58 -6.90
C THR A 581 11.74 17.29 -7.32
N ARG A 582 11.83 17.59 -8.62
CA ARG A 582 12.99 18.22 -9.24
C ARG A 582 13.50 19.44 -8.48
N ASP A 583 12.58 20.35 -8.13
CA ASP A 583 12.87 21.61 -7.43
C ASP A 583 13.34 21.39 -5.98
N LYS A 584 12.97 20.27 -5.37
CA LYS A 584 13.29 19.93 -3.98
C LYS A 584 14.49 19.00 -3.83
N LEU A 585 14.89 18.29 -4.88
CA LEU A 585 15.95 17.29 -4.81
C LEU A 585 17.27 17.80 -4.22
N PRO A 586 17.83 18.98 -4.62
CA PRO A 586 19.07 19.45 -4.03
C PRO A 586 18.98 19.67 -2.52
N GLU A 587 17.89 20.26 -2.05
CA GLU A 587 17.66 20.48 -0.62
C GLU A 587 17.43 19.17 0.12
N ALA A 588 16.70 18.22 -0.47
CA ALA A 588 16.49 16.89 0.10
C ALA A 588 17.81 16.13 0.28
N LEU A 589 18.70 16.18 -0.70
CA LEU A 589 20.04 15.59 -0.60
C LEU A 589 20.87 16.22 0.52
N ARG A 590 20.78 17.55 0.71
CA ARG A 590 21.45 18.26 1.83
C ARG A 590 20.91 17.80 3.18
N LEU A 591 19.60 17.72 3.31
CA LEU A 591 18.97 17.26 4.55
C LEU A 591 19.37 15.80 4.87
N VAL A 592 19.34 14.92 3.88
CA VAL A 592 19.76 13.53 4.04
C VAL A 592 21.25 13.44 4.43
N ALA A 593 22.11 14.19 3.77
CA ALA A 593 23.54 14.25 4.13
C ALA A 593 23.73 14.77 5.57
N GLN A 594 22.99 15.79 5.98
CA GLN A 594 23.01 16.34 7.34
C GLN A 594 22.55 15.27 8.37
N MET A 595 21.46 14.56 8.09
CA MET A 595 20.97 13.47 8.97
C MET A 595 22.00 12.35 9.10
N LEU A 596 22.69 11.98 8.03
CA LEU A 596 23.72 10.94 8.04
C LEU A 596 24.99 11.37 8.77
N GLN A 597 25.38 12.64 8.64
CA GLN A 597 26.70 13.13 9.05
C GLN A 597 26.68 13.87 10.39
N ASP A 598 25.60 14.59 10.69
CA ASP A 598 25.50 15.51 11.83
C ASP A 598 24.40 15.13 12.83
N ALA A 599 24.07 13.86 12.93
CA ALA A 599 23.09 13.38 13.92
C ALA A 599 23.50 13.80 15.36
N SER A 600 22.53 14.27 16.14
CA SER A 600 22.75 14.81 17.50
C SER A 600 22.50 13.80 18.63
N PHE A 601 21.75 12.73 18.37
CA PHE A 601 21.43 11.67 19.32
C PHE A 601 20.82 12.19 20.65
N PRO A 602 19.66 12.89 20.60
CA PRO A 602 19.04 13.38 21.83
C PRO A 602 18.70 12.23 22.79
N PRO A 603 19.01 12.34 24.11
CA PRO A 603 18.79 11.25 25.07
C PRO A 603 17.30 10.85 25.19
N GLU A 604 16.39 11.82 25.13
CA GLU A 604 14.95 11.58 25.17
C GLU A 604 14.46 10.78 23.96
N GLU A 605 14.93 11.12 22.77
CA GLU A 605 14.63 10.41 21.53
C GLU A 605 15.18 8.98 21.54
N PHE A 606 16.36 8.79 22.12
CA PHE A 606 16.93 7.44 22.29
C PHE A 606 16.11 6.61 23.28
N ALA A 607 15.70 7.20 24.39
CA ALA A 607 14.86 6.52 25.37
C ALA A 607 13.50 6.12 24.77
N GLU A 608 12.91 7.00 23.95
CA GLU A 608 11.68 6.72 23.20
C GLU A 608 11.89 5.59 22.18
N LEU A 609 12.95 5.66 21.36
CA LEU A 609 13.30 4.63 20.40
C LEU A 609 13.45 3.25 21.04
N LYS A 610 14.12 3.18 22.20
CA LYS A 610 14.24 1.93 22.95
C LYS A 610 12.87 1.39 23.36
N ARG A 611 11.96 2.25 23.84
CA ARG A 611 10.60 1.83 24.21
C ARG A 611 9.85 1.30 22.99
N GLU A 612 9.92 2.00 21.84
CA GLU A 612 9.30 1.55 20.59
C GLU A 612 9.78 0.15 20.19
N TYR A 613 11.09 -0.05 20.14
CA TYR A 613 11.68 -1.35 19.77
C TYR A 613 11.32 -2.46 20.77
N LEU A 614 11.35 -2.17 22.07
CA LEU A 614 10.95 -3.15 23.09
C LEU A 614 9.49 -3.55 22.93
N THR A 615 8.60 -2.58 22.77
CA THR A 615 7.19 -2.86 22.56
C THR A 615 6.95 -3.64 21.28
N ALA A 616 7.59 -3.23 20.17
CA ALA A 616 7.46 -3.92 18.88
C ALA A 616 7.95 -5.37 18.94
N PHE A 617 9.06 -5.65 19.60
CA PHE A 617 9.55 -7.02 19.77
C PHE A 617 8.72 -7.83 20.78
N GLN A 618 8.26 -7.21 21.86
CA GLN A 618 7.38 -7.87 22.83
C GLN A 618 6.04 -8.27 22.20
N ALA A 619 5.45 -7.40 21.37
CA ALA A 619 4.23 -7.72 20.65
C ALA A 619 4.37 -8.90 19.66
N GLN A 620 5.58 -9.28 19.31
CA GLN A 620 5.86 -10.43 18.44
C GLN A 620 5.99 -11.75 19.18
N LEU A 621 6.14 -11.73 20.52
CA LEU A 621 6.38 -12.94 21.31
C LEU A 621 5.20 -13.92 21.38
N ASP A 622 4.01 -13.50 21.01
CA ASP A 622 2.82 -14.35 20.93
C ASP A 622 2.23 -14.39 19.51
N SER A 623 2.95 -13.86 18.52
CA SER A 623 2.53 -13.88 17.11
C SER A 623 2.99 -15.19 16.45
N PRO A 624 2.06 -16.03 15.95
CA PRO A 624 2.44 -17.25 15.21
C PRO A 624 3.34 -16.96 14.01
N GLU A 625 3.07 -15.86 13.32
CA GLU A 625 3.88 -15.43 12.17
C GLU A 625 5.31 -15.08 12.58
N ALA A 626 5.46 -14.26 13.59
CA ALA A 626 6.77 -13.79 14.04
C ALA A 626 7.59 -14.93 14.65
N LEU A 627 6.98 -15.75 15.52
CA LEU A 627 7.64 -16.88 16.14
C LEU A 627 8.08 -17.95 15.16
N SER A 628 7.23 -18.29 14.17
CA SER A 628 7.63 -19.23 13.12
C SER A 628 8.82 -18.75 12.31
N SER A 629 8.88 -17.44 12.04
CA SER A 629 10.03 -16.81 11.37
C SER A 629 11.28 -16.78 12.24
N ASP A 630 11.12 -16.41 13.50
CA ASP A 630 12.23 -16.30 14.47
C ASP A 630 12.91 -17.63 14.72
N VAL A 631 12.15 -18.68 14.99
CA VAL A 631 12.65 -20.04 15.22
C VAL A 631 13.31 -20.59 13.95
N LEU A 632 12.70 -20.39 12.78
CA LEU A 632 13.26 -20.82 11.51
C LEU A 632 14.61 -20.15 11.23
N ASN A 633 14.70 -18.82 11.39
CA ASN A 633 15.94 -18.10 11.17
C ASN A 633 17.01 -18.43 12.23
N SER A 634 16.61 -18.67 13.47
CA SER A 634 17.51 -19.14 14.54
C SER A 634 18.10 -20.52 14.25
N HIS A 635 17.30 -21.43 13.66
CA HIS A 635 17.78 -22.75 13.25
C HIS A 635 18.84 -22.68 12.13
N PHE A 636 18.68 -21.74 11.19
CA PHE A 636 19.66 -21.51 10.12
C PHE A 636 20.85 -20.61 10.55
N ASN A 637 20.96 -20.31 11.82
CA ASN A 637 22.04 -19.48 12.36
C ASN A 637 23.34 -20.31 12.49
N SER A 638 24.27 -20.07 11.60
CA SER A 638 25.53 -20.82 11.52
C SER A 638 26.75 -20.06 12.06
N TYR A 639 26.53 -18.90 12.66
CA TYR A 639 27.57 -18.04 13.22
C TYR A 639 27.42 -17.92 14.74
N PRO A 640 28.48 -17.72 15.50
CA PRO A 640 28.39 -17.58 16.95
C PRO A 640 27.83 -16.21 17.37
N PRO A 641 27.28 -16.09 18.56
CA PRO A 641 26.90 -14.79 19.13
C PRO A 641 28.05 -13.78 19.04
N GLY A 642 27.69 -12.53 18.75
CA GLY A 642 28.65 -11.45 18.55
C GLY A 642 29.17 -11.30 17.12
N ASP A 643 29.12 -12.35 16.29
CA ASP A 643 29.45 -12.24 14.86
C ASP A 643 28.45 -11.32 14.15
N PRO A 644 28.88 -10.40 13.27
CA PRO A 644 27.93 -9.53 12.54
C PRO A 644 26.94 -10.28 11.64
N ARG A 645 27.18 -11.55 11.35
CA ARG A 645 26.27 -12.43 10.59
C ARG A 645 25.28 -13.20 11.47
N TYR A 646 25.48 -13.16 12.79
CA TYR A 646 24.61 -13.85 13.74
C TYR A 646 23.19 -13.32 13.67
N TYR A 647 22.22 -14.24 13.62
CA TYR A 647 20.81 -13.91 13.77
C TYR A 647 20.44 -13.92 15.25
N SER A 648 20.13 -12.76 15.79
CA SER A 648 19.61 -12.68 17.17
C SER A 648 18.12 -13.01 17.20
N SER A 649 17.72 -13.94 18.07
CA SER A 649 16.31 -14.25 18.31
C SER A 649 15.54 -13.05 18.86
N LEU A 650 14.22 -13.11 18.86
CA LEU A 650 13.36 -12.06 19.44
C LEU A 650 13.72 -11.78 20.90
N ALA A 651 13.94 -12.83 21.70
CA ALA A 651 14.34 -12.70 23.10
C ALA A 651 15.71 -12.02 23.25
N GLU A 652 16.68 -12.41 22.43
CA GLU A 652 18.02 -11.79 22.45
C GLU A 652 17.96 -10.33 21.99
N ARG A 653 17.15 -10.00 20.98
CA ARG A 653 16.95 -8.61 20.52
C ARG A 653 16.36 -7.73 21.61
N ILE A 654 15.38 -8.22 22.36
CA ILE A 654 14.83 -7.52 23.52
C ILE A 654 15.93 -7.21 24.53
N GLU A 655 16.75 -8.20 24.89
CA GLU A 655 17.85 -8.00 25.83
C GLU A 655 18.97 -7.09 25.27
N GLN A 656 19.26 -7.18 23.99
CA GLN A 656 20.22 -6.29 23.33
C GLN A 656 19.72 -4.84 23.33
N VAL A 657 18.45 -4.58 23.04
CA VAL A 657 17.87 -3.23 23.13
C VAL A 657 17.94 -2.70 24.55
N ARG A 658 17.61 -3.54 25.57
CA ARG A 658 17.70 -3.13 26.99
C ARG A 658 19.10 -2.70 27.36
N LYS A 659 20.11 -3.47 26.95
CA LYS A 659 21.53 -3.26 27.32
C LYS A 659 22.18 -2.12 26.53
N THR A 660 21.80 -1.89 25.27
CA THR A 660 22.44 -0.87 24.45
C THR A 660 22.31 0.53 25.07
N THR A 661 23.42 1.21 25.18
CA THR A 661 23.53 2.56 25.74
C THR A 661 23.60 3.62 24.65
N LEU A 662 23.27 4.86 25.00
CA LEU A 662 23.39 5.99 24.09
C LEU A 662 24.83 6.25 23.65
N ASP A 663 25.78 6.09 24.58
CA ASP A 663 27.20 6.29 24.31
C ASP A 663 27.72 5.30 23.25
N GLU A 664 27.30 4.03 23.30
CA GLU A 664 27.61 3.03 22.26
C GLU A 664 27.06 3.42 20.89
N VAL A 665 25.85 3.94 20.85
CA VAL A 665 25.18 4.40 19.62
C VAL A 665 25.91 5.62 19.03
N ILE A 666 26.28 6.58 19.86
CA ILE A 666 27.08 7.75 19.46
C ILE A 666 28.47 7.29 18.98
N ALA A 667 29.12 6.39 19.70
CA ALA A 667 30.42 5.83 19.30
C ALA A 667 30.33 5.10 17.97
N TYR A 668 29.28 4.29 17.74
CA TYR A 668 29.04 3.62 16.47
C TYR A 668 28.95 4.61 15.30
N HIS A 669 28.15 5.66 15.47
CA HIS A 669 28.01 6.70 14.44
C HIS A 669 29.34 7.40 14.17
N ARG A 670 30.06 7.81 15.22
CA ARG A 670 31.33 8.52 15.09
C ARG A 670 32.42 7.66 14.43
N GLU A 671 32.49 6.38 14.80
CA GLU A 671 33.60 5.48 14.41
C GLU A 671 33.34 4.79 13.07
N LEU A 672 32.07 4.48 12.76
CA LEU A 672 31.76 3.60 11.65
C LEU A 672 31.00 4.29 10.52
N ILE A 673 29.94 5.05 10.82
CA ILE A 673 29.10 5.59 9.75
C ILE A 673 29.86 6.61 8.90
N GLY A 674 30.00 6.28 7.63
CA GLY A 674 30.61 7.13 6.61
C GLY A 674 29.78 7.17 5.33
N THR A 675 29.90 8.24 4.57
CA THR A 675 29.18 8.43 3.30
C THR A 675 30.12 8.47 2.06
N ALA A 676 31.43 8.45 2.31
CA ALA A 676 32.44 8.52 1.24
C ALA A 676 32.57 7.22 0.42
N ARG A 677 31.98 6.11 0.89
CA ARG A 677 32.00 4.82 0.20
C ARG A 677 30.57 4.28 0.06
N GLY A 678 30.17 3.96 -1.16
CA GLY A 678 28.86 3.41 -1.41
C GLY A 678 28.35 3.60 -2.83
N GLN A 679 27.05 3.57 -2.97
CA GLN A 679 26.35 3.72 -4.25
C GLN A 679 25.18 4.68 -4.09
N ILE A 680 25.03 5.58 -5.06
CA ILE A 680 23.87 6.47 -5.20
C ILE A 680 23.31 6.28 -6.61
N ALA A 681 22.02 6.08 -6.72
CA ALA A 681 21.32 6.08 -8.00
C ALA A 681 20.14 7.05 -7.95
N ILE A 682 20.00 7.88 -8.96
CA ILE A 682 18.94 8.88 -9.07
C ILE A 682 18.26 8.72 -10.44
N VAL A 683 16.93 8.60 -10.42
CA VAL A 683 16.10 8.39 -11.61
C VAL A 683 14.92 9.34 -11.57
N GLY A 684 14.68 10.10 -12.63
CA GLY A 684 13.54 10.99 -12.74
C GLY A 684 13.85 12.36 -13.34
N ASP A 685 13.04 13.35 -13.03
CA ASP A 685 13.16 14.70 -13.59
C ASP A 685 14.08 15.58 -12.73
N PHE A 686 15.33 15.70 -13.13
CA PHE A 686 16.29 16.53 -12.42
C PHE A 686 17.33 17.15 -13.38
N ASP A 687 18.06 18.15 -12.88
CA ASP A 687 19.20 18.73 -13.56
C ASP A 687 20.46 17.92 -13.24
N GLU A 688 20.99 17.24 -14.26
CA GLU A 688 22.11 16.31 -14.10
C GLU A 688 23.36 16.99 -13.52
N GLN A 689 23.75 18.14 -14.07
CA GLN A 689 24.98 18.83 -13.66
C GLN A 689 24.86 19.35 -12.21
N ALA A 690 23.74 20.00 -11.90
CA ALA A 690 23.50 20.52 -10.55
C ALA A 690 23.50 19.43 -9.48
N ILE A 691 22.92 18.25 -9.80
CA ILE A 691 22.86 17.13 -8.86
C ILE A 691 24.22 16.43 -8.76
N GLU A 692 24.97 16.30 -9.85
CA GLU A 692 26.33 15.77 -9.81
C GLU A 692 27.24 16.61 -8.89
N GLU A 693 27.20 17.94 -9.04
CA GLU A 693 27.98 18.88 -8.21
C GLU A 693 27.56 18.77 -6.74
N GLU A 694 26.25 18.65 -6.49
CA GLU A 694 25.72 18.55 -5.12
C GLU A 694 26.13 17.24 -4.44
N ILE A 695 26.08 16.10 -5.14
CA ILE A 695 26.55 14.80 -4.62
C ILE A 695 28.05 14.86 -4.33
N ALA A 696 28.84 15.39 -5.25
CA ALA A 696 30.30 15.51 -5.11
C ALA A 696 30.68 16.34 -3.88
N ARG A 697 29.90 17.36 -3.55
CA ARG A 697 30.09 18.22 -2.39
C ARG A 697 29.69 17.58 -1.07
N LEU A 698 28.58 16.84 -1.06
CA LEU A 698 27.94 16.37 0.17
C LEU A 698 28.53 15.07 0.71
N PHE A 699 28.59 14.02 -0.09
CA PHE A 699 28.77 12.66 0.43
C PHE A 699 30.23 12.20 0.58
N PRO A 700 31.21 12.58 -0.30
CA PRO A 700 32.59 12.11 -0.12
C PRO A 700 33.29 12.67 1.10
N SER A 701 32.72 13.66 1.77
CA SER A 701 33.34 14.39 2.88
C SER A 701 33.51 13.59 4.16
N ARG A 702 32.61 12.60 4.41
CA ARG A 702 32.65 11.79 5.65
C ARG A 702 33.20 10.39 5.38
N VAL A 703 34.45 10.20 5.70
CA VAL A 703 35.12 8.89 5.66
C VAL A 703 34.86 8.14 6.98
N SER A 704 34.59 6.83 6.89
CA SER A 704 34.47 5.98 8.09
C SER A 704 35.81 5.89 8.83
N GLY A 705 35.77 5.95 10.16
CA GLY A 705 36.95 5.78 11.00
C GLY A 705 37.52 4.36 11.01
N SER A 706 36.77 3.38 10.52
CA SER A 706 37.16 1.97 10.40
C SER A 706 37.34 1.58 8.95
N PRO A 707 38.39 0.84 8.58
CA PRO A 707 38.55 0.30 7.24
C PRO A 707 37.35 -0.58 6.87
N TYR A 708 36.84 -0.39 5.67
CA TYR A 708 35.78 -1.24 5.16
C TYR A 708 36.36 -2.56 4.63
N ALA A 709 35.80 -3.67 5.10
CA ALA A 709 35.92 -4.95 4.46
C ALA A 709 34.54 -5.64 4.46
N ARG A 710 34.14 -6.20 3.33
CA ARG A 710 32.88 -6.90 3.24
C ARG A 710 32.85 -8.10 4.19
N VAL A 711 31.74 -8.26 4.88
CA VAL A 711 31.46 -9.43 5.74
C VAL A 711 30.56 -10.38 4.94
N ASP A 712 31.17 -11.39 4.37
CA ASP A 712 30.48 -12.34 3.48
C ASP A 712 29.87 -13.50 4.27
N ARG A 713 28.72 -14.00 3.80
CA ARG A 713 28.07 -15.22 4.33
C ARG A 713 28.41 -16.40 3.43
N GLU A 714 28.78 -17.52 4.02
CA GLU A 714 29.04 -18.75 3.32
C GLU A 714 27.88 -19.72 3.43
N PHE A 715 27.70 -20.54 2.41
CA PHE A 715 26.77 -21.66 2.50
C PHE A 715 27.26 -22.66 3.56
N ARG A 716 26.39 -23.00 4.48
CA ARG A 716 26.61 -24.07 5.46
C ARG A 716 25.40 -24.99 5.49
N ARG A 717 25.64 -26.29 5.37
CA ARG A 717 24.56 -27.26 5.42
C ARG A 717 24.03 -27.35 6.85
N ILE A 718 22.76 -27.08 7.02
CA ILE A 718 22.02 -27.23 8.27
C ILE A 718 21.18 -28.49 8.19
N ALA A 719 21.15 -29.29 9.26
CA ALA A 719 20.32 -30.50 9.31
C ALA A 719 18.84 -30.12 9.30
N PRO A 720 18.00 -30.77 8.48
CA PRO A 720 16.58 -30.50 8.43
C PRO A 720 15.91 -30.84 9.76
N GLN A 721 14.93 -30.04 10.15
CA GLN A 721 14.16 -30.25 11.38
C GLN A 721 12.70 -29.87 11.18
N ARG A 722 11.80 -30.60 11.86
CA ARG A 722 10.40 -30.20 12.01
C ARG A 722 10.19 -29.68 13.42
N MET A 723 9.63 -28.46 13.54
CA MET A 723 9.41 -27.80 14.80
C MET A 723 7.96 -27.33 14.90
N VAL A 724 7.35 -27.44 16.08
CA VAL A 724 6.02 -26.98 16.39
C VAL A 724 6.09 -26.00 17.55
N ILE A 725 5.47 -24.84 17.42
CA ILE A 725 5.45 -23.77 18.41
C ILE A 725 4.00 -23.56 18.83
N ASP A 726 3.76 -23.65 20.13
CA ASP A 726 2.43 -23.38 20.70
C ASP A 726 2.20 -21.87 20.85
N THR A 727 1.15 -21.37 20.22
CA THR A 727 0.66 -20.00 20.39
C THR A 727 -0.82 -20.04 20.76
N PRO A 728 -1.12 -20.16 22.06
CA PRO A 728 -2.48 -20.37 22.55
C PRO A 728 -3.44 -19.24 22.16
N ASP A 729 -4.70 -19.61 21.96
CA ASP A 729 -5.83 -18.70 21.63
C ASP A 729 -5.70 -17.96 20.29
N LYS A 730 -4.74 -18.31 19.43
CA LYS A 730 -4.65 -17.75 18.07
C LYS A 730 -5.55 -18.53 17.10
N GLU A 731 -6.22 -17.80 16.23
CA GLU A 731 -7.13 -18.39 15.24
C GLU A 731 -6.41 -18.82 13.95
N ASN A 732 -5.19 -18.34 13.72
CA ASN A 732 -4.34 -18.74 12.61
C ASN A 732 -3.07 -19.43 13.07
N ALA A 733 -2.60 -20.35 12.23
CA ALA A 733 -1.30 -20.97 12.32
C ALA A 733 -0.48 -20.60 11.07
N PHE A 734 0.83 -20.51 11.23
CA PHE A 734 1.78 -20.30 10.13
C PHE A 734 2.64 -21.53 9.93
N LEU A 735 2.58 -22.08 8.73
CA LEU A 735 3.52 -23.09 8.25
C LEU A 735 4.61 -22.38 7.46
N ARG A 736 5.86 -22.60 7.87
CA ARG A 736 7.04 -22.12 7.14
C ARG A 736 7.97 -23.28 6.82
N ALA A 737 8.52 -23.26 5.61
CA ALA A 737 9.57 -24.17 5.21
C ALA A 737 10.74 -23.38 4.64
N ARG A 738 11.95 -23.85 4.88
CA ARG A 738 13.17 -23.26 4.31
C ARG A 738 14.17 -24.32 3.95
N LEU A 739 14.84 -24.05 2.83
CA LEU A 739 15.96 -24.80 2.31
C LEU A 739 17.03 -23.81 1.83
N ASP A 740 18.24 -23.90 2.37
CA ASP A 740 19.38 -23.15 1.84
C ASP A 740 20.07 -23.99 0.75
N ILE A 741 20.43 -23.36 -0.35
CA ILE A 741 20.99 -24.00 -1.55
C ILE A 741 22.22 -23.27 -2.06
N THR A 742 23.13 -24.03 -2.69
CA THR A 742 24.37 -23.50 -3.25
C THR A 742 24.10 -22.97 -4.67
N LEU A 743 23.60 -21.75 -4.76
CA LEU A 743 23.26 -21.08 -6.02
C LEU A 743 23.50 -19.58 -5.93
N ARG A 744 23.88 -18.96 -7.05
CA ARG A 744 24.02 -17.52 -7.23
C ARG A 744 23.19 -17.05 -8.42
N ASP A 745 22.83 -15.77 -8.45
CA ASP A 745 21.94 -15.17 -9.47
C ASP A 745 22.49 -15.23 -10.91
N ASP A 746 23.79 -15.41 -11.08
CA ASP A 746 24.45 -15.59 -12.38
C ASP A 746 24.80 -17.04 -12.74
N ASP A 747 24.53 -18.00 -11.87
CA ASP A 747 24.70 -19.42 -12.17
C ASP A 747 23.79 -19.84 -13.36
N PRO A 748 24.18 -20.84 -14.14
CA PRO A 748 23.40 -21.30 -15.30
C PRO A 748 21.95 -21.67 -14.97
N ASP A 749 21.73 -22.32 -13.83
CA ASP A 749 20.43 -22.81 -13.39
C ASP A 749 19.56 -21.74 -12.71
N ALA A 750 20.09 -20.55 -12.44
CA ALA A 750 19.37 -19.49 -11.71
C ALA A 750 18.04 -19.10 -12.40
N ALA A 751 18.07 -18.92 -13.72
CA ALA A 751 16.87 -18.59 -14.48
C ALA A 751 15.85 -19.75 -14.47
N ALA A 752 16.32 -20.98 -14.58
CA ALA A 752 15.47 -22.17 -14.58
C ALA A 752 14.80 -22.38 -13.22
N LEU A 753 15.54 -22.21 -12.12
CA LEU A 753 14.99 -22.35 -10.78
C LEU A 753 14.03 -21.18 -10.43
N GLN A 754 14.29 -19.98 -10.93
CA GLN A 754 13.36 -18.86 -10.79
C GLN A 754 12.02 -19.12 -11.47
N VAL A 755 12.03 -19.65 -12.70
CA VAL A 755 10.82 -20.04 -13.42
C VAL A 755 10.10 -21.19 -12.69
N ALA A 756 10.84 -22.19 -12.22
CA ALA A 756 10.30 -23.31 -11.45
C ALA A 756 9.61 -22.82 -10.15
N ASN A 757 10.26 -21.90 -9.41
CA ASN A 757 9.67 -21.30 -8.23
C ASN A 757 8.40 -20.51 -8.57
N THR A 758 8.38 -19.77 -9.67
CA THR A 758 7.19 -19.02 -10.11
C THR A 758 6.00 -19.95 -10.37
N ILE A 759 6.22 -21.13 -10.96
CA ILE A 759 5.16 -22.13 -11.16
C ILE A 759 4.71 -22.73 -9.82
N PHE A 760 5.67 -23.04 -8.94
CA PHE A 760 5.37 -23.74 -7.70
C PHE A 760 4.58 -22.86 -6.72
N GLY A 761 5.05 -21.66 -6.43
CA GLY A 761 4.42 -20.76 -5.45
C GLY A 761 4.90 -19.32 -5.49
N GLY A 762 5.80 -18.97 -6.41
CA GLY A 762 6.54 -17.71 -6.41
C GLY A 762 5.86 -16.52 -7.07
N HIS A 763 4.56 -16.57 -7.32
CA HIS A 763 3.83 -15.45 -7.94
C HIS A 763 2.88 -14.81 -6.92
N SER A 764 2.81 -13.49 -6.91
CA SER A 764 1.86 -12.72 -6.09
C SER A 764 0.42 -12.81 -6.60
N GLY A 765 0.19 -13.53 -7.70
CA GLY A 765 -1.13 -13.72 -8.29
C GLY A 765 -1.94 -14.85 -7.64
N LEU A 766 -3.18 -14.98 -8.08
CA LEU A 766 -4.16 -15.92 -7.56
C LEU A 766 -3.97 -17.38 -8.02
N SER A 767 -2.88 -17.74 -8.70
CA SER A 767 -2.64 -19.10 -9.17
C SER A 767 -1.18 -19.50 -9.11
N SER A 768 -0.92 -20.59 -8.41
CA SER A 768 0.33 -21.35 -8.41
C SER A 768 0.00 -22.77 -7.96
N ARG A 769 0.86 -23.75 -8.23
CA ARG A 769 0.58 -25.14 -7.82
C ARG A 769 0.33 -25.25 -6.31
N LEU A 770 1.13 -24.55 -5.51
CA LEU A 770 1.01 -24.53 -4.06
C LEU A 770 -0.31 -23.88 -3.63
N LEU A 771 -0.62 -22.70 -4.17
CA LEU A 771 -1.84 -21.98 -3.83
C LEU A 771 -3.08 -22.73 -4.30
N ASP A 772 -3.05 -23.26 -5.54
CA ASP A 772 -4.16 -24.07 -6.08
C ASP A 772 -4.38 -25.33 -5.23
N ARG A 773 -3.31 -25.95 -4.74
CA ARG A 773 -3.42 -27.11 -3.86
C ARG A 773 -4.01 -26.73 -2.50
N LEU A 774 -3.43 -25.73 -1.82
CA LEU A 774 -3.78 -25.40 -0.44
C LEU A 774 -5.05 -24.53 -0.33
N ARG A 775 -5.28 -23.66 -1.30
CA ARG A 775 -6.43 -22.74 -1.28
C ARG A 775 -7.60 -23.26 -2.09
N GLN A 776 -7.39 -23.57 -3.39
CA GLN A 776 -8.51 -23.85 -4.29
C GLN A 776 -9.07 -25.26 -4.11
N LYS A 777 -8.19 -26.25 -3.90
CA LYS A 777 -8.62 -27.67 -3.78
C LYS A 777 -9.00 -28.05 -2.35
N GLU A 778 -8.17 -27.67 -1.41
CA GLU A 778 -8.32 -28.12 -0.02
C GLU A 778 -9.01 -27.08 0.89
N GLY A 779 -8.96 -25.79 0.53
CA GLY A 779 -9.50 -24.73 1.35
C GLY A 779 -8.80 -24.54 2.70
N PHE A 780 -7.53 -24.95 2.83
CA PHE A 780 -6.80 -24.90 4.09
C PHE A 780 -6.16 -23.55 4.37
N SER A 781 -5.85 -22.79 3.33
CA SER A 781 -5.00 -21.60 3.41
C SER A 781 -5.62 -20.39 2.74
N TYR A 782 -5.51 -19.24 3.39
CA TYR A 782 -5.75 -17.95 2.75
C TYR A 782 -4.67 -17.61 1.72
N SER A 783 -3.40 -17.77 2.13
CA SER A 783 -2.26 -17.50 1.28
C SER A 783 -1.19 -18.58 1.42
N ALA A 784 -0.64 -19.01 0.31
CA ALA A 784 0.51 -19.91 0.28
C ALA A 784 1.45 -19.48 -0.84
N THR A 785 2.69 -19.16 -0.47
CA THR A 785 3.69 -18.64 -1.39
C THR A 785 5.02 -19.33 -1.21
N SER A 786 5.82 -19.36 -2.28
CA SER A 786 7.24 -19.69 -2.19
C SER A 786 8.08 -18.54 -2.72
N SER A 787 9.24 -18.33 -2.14
CA SER A 787 10.20 -17.33 -2.57
C SER A 787 11.59 -17.94 -2.73
N LEU A 788 12.32 -17.45 -3.73
CA LEU A 788 13.70 -17.83 -4.01
C LEU A 788 14.56 -16.57 -3.95
N ALA A 789 15.37 -16.44 -2.90
CA ALA A 789 16.33 -15.36 -2.77
C ALA A 789 17.73 -15.89 -3.10
N MET A 790 18.35 -15.35 -4.15
CA MET A 790 19.67 -15.76 -4.62
C MET A 790 20.71 -14.71 -4.27
N GLY A 791 21.85 -15.15 -3.74
CA GLY A 791 22.99 -14.28 -3.53
C GLY A 791 23.58 -13.81 -4.87
N SER A 792 24.05 -12.55 -4.91
CA SER A 792 24.71 -12.01 -6.11
C SER A 792 26.24 -12.11 -6.05
N ARG A 793 26.80 -12.42 -4.91
CA ARG A 793 28.26 -12.56 -4.70
C ARG A 793 28.64 -13.95 -4.23
N GLN A 794 27.97 -14.46 -3.20
CA GLN A 794 28.19 -15.79 -2.68
C GLN A 794 27.17 -16.76 -3.25
N ARG A 795 27.60 -18.03 -3.44
CA ARG A 795 26.70 -19.12 -3.82
C ARG A 795 25.86 -19.57 -2.63
N LEU A 796 25.04 -18.67 -2.14
CA LEU A 796 24.09 -18.90 -1.06
C LEU A 796 22.73 -18.36 -1.52
N ALA A 797 21.79 -19.26 -1.74
CA ALA A 797 20.41 -18.91 -1.95
C ALA A 797 19.55 -19.60 -0.90
N ASN A 798 18.35 -19.07 -0.67
CA ASN A 798 17.35 -19.74 0.15
C ASN A 798 16.03 -19.80 -0.61
N TRP A 799 15.40 -20.96 -0.51
CA TRP A 799 14.04 -21.19 -0.96
C TRP A 799 13.15 -21.33 0.28
N THR A 800 12.14 -20.49 0.37
CA THR A 800 11.22 -20.47 1.51
C THR A 800 9.79 -20.62 1.05
N VAL A 801 8.99 -21.32 1.87
CA VAL A 801 7.54 -21.42 1.73
C VAL A 801 6.87 -20.85 2.96
N VAL A 802 5.78 -20.15 2.76
CA VAL A 802 4.94 -19.63 3.84
C VAL A 802 3.49 -19.91 3.48
N ALA A 803 2.76 -20.51 4.42
CA ALA A 803 1.32 -20.66 4.31
C ALA A 803 0.65 -20.28 5.62
N MET A 804 -0.43 -19.51 5.54
CA MET A 804 -1.29 -19.19 6.66
C MET A 804 -2.53 -20.07 6.62
N VAL A 805 -2.79 -20.77 7.70
CA VAL A 805 -3.84 -21.79 7.79
C VAL A 805 -4.57 -21.72 9.13
N ALA A 806 -5.78 -22.25 9.19
CA ALA A 806 -6.42 -22.47 10.50
C ALA A 806 -5.66 -23.57 11.28
N PRO A 807 -5.46 -23.45 12.61
CA PRO A 807 -4.67 -24.42 13.39
C PRO A 807 -5.10 -25.88 13.21
N GLN A 808 -6.41 -26.15 13.15
CA GLN A 808 -6.97 -27.49 12.94
C GLN A 808 -6.66 -28.09 11.55
N ASN A 809 -6.26 -27.28 10.59
CA ASN A 809 -5.89 -27.70 9.24
C ASN A 809 -4.37 -27.77 9.05
N ALA A 810 -3.57 -27.38 10.01
CA ALA A 810 -2.13 -27.19 9.82
C ALA A 810 -1.39 -28.48 9.44
N ALA A 811 -1.70 -29.61 10.10
CA ALA A 811 -1.10 -30.91 9.77
C ALA A 811 -1.50 -31.38 8.35
N ARG A 812 -2.76 -31.18 7.97
CA ARG A 812 -3.26 -31.52 6.63
C ARG A 812 -2.64 -30.60 5.55
N ALA A 813 -2.46 -29.33 5.86
CA ALA A 813 -1.81 -28.38 4.97
C ALA A 813 -0.32 -28.69 4.78
N GLU A 814 0.38 -29.11 5.85
CA GLU A 814 1.76 -29.61 5.77
C GLU A 814 1.85 -30.83 4.86
N GLN A 815 0.97 -31.81 5.07
CA GLN A 815 0.92 -33.01 4.22
C GLN A 815 0.64 -32.64 2.75
N ALA A 816 -0.36 -31.81 2.49
CA ALA A 816 -0.73 -31.38 1.14
C ALA A 816 0.41 -30.59 0.45
N PHE A 817 1.14 -29.76 1.19
CA PHE A 817 2.34 -29.07 0.71
C PHE A 817 3.43 -30.08 0.30
N LEU A 818 3.75 -31.02 1.18
CA LEU A 818 4.79 -32.01 0.90
C LEU A 818 4.43 -32.94 -0.27
N GLU A 819 3.16 -33.35 -0.35
CA GLU A 819 2.64 -34.13 -1.50
C GLU A 819 2.77 -33.36 -2.81
N GLU A 820 2.38 -32.06 -2.82
CA GLU A 820 2.50 -31.22 -4.01
C GLU A 820 3.96 -31.01 -4.41
N LEU A 821 4.84 -30.81 -3.43
CA LEU A 821 6.28 -30.69 -3.67
C LEU A 821 6.85 -31.98 -4.27
N GLN A 822 6.48 -33.14 -3.72
CA GLN A 822 6.90 -34.46 -4.29
C GLN A 822 6.31 -34.66 -5.67
N ARG A 823 5.06 -34.29 -5.92
CA ARG A 823 4.41 -34.34 -7.21
C ARG A 823 5.14 -33.48 -8.25
N ALA A 824 5.45 -32.22 -7.89
CA ALA A 824 6.18 -31.31 -8.76
C ALA A 824 7.57 -31.85 -9.13
N ARG A 825 8.25 -32.52 -8.20
CA ARG A 825 9.54 -33.18 -8.49
C ARG A 825 9.43 -34.42 -9.35
N ARG A 826 8.45 -35.29 -9.10
CA ARG A 826 8.25 -36.54 -9.81
C ARG A 826 7.74 -36.30 -11.22
N ASP A 827 6.63 -35.61 -11.36
CA ASP A 827 5.90 -35.44 -12.61
C ASP A 827 6.43 -34.24 -13.43
N GLY A 828 7.09 -33.32 -12.78
CA GLY A 828 7.60 -32.11 -13.40
C GLY A 828 6.50 -31.05 -13.66
N PHE A 829 6.92 -29.94 -14.23
CA PHE A 829 6.07 -28.89 -14.76
C PHE A 829 5.81 -29.11 -16.24
N THR A 830 4.61 -28.87 -16.69
CA THR A 830 4.22 -29.04 -18.09
C THR A 830 4.80 -27.96 -18.99
N ALA A 831 4.86 -28.22 -20.29
CA ALA A 831 5.31 -27.21 -21.27
C ALA A 831 4.46 -25.93 -21.22
N THR A 832 3.15 -26.04 -20.95
CA THR A 832 2.24 -24.92 -20.83
C THR A 832 2.56 -24.09 -19.60
N GLU A 833 2.70 -24.71 -18.43
CA GLU A 833 3.07 -24.00 -17.17
C GLU A 833 4.41 -23.28 -17.31
N VAL A 834 5.40 -23.91 -17.94
CA VAL A 834 6.71 -23.29 -18.19
C VAL A 834 6.58 -22.09 -19.13
N ALA A 835 5.82 -22.21 -20.21
CA ALA A 835 5.62 -21.12 -21.15
C ALA A 835 4.90 -19.93 -20.50
N GLU A 836 3.88 -20.18 -19.71
CA GLU A 836 3.13 -19.18 -18.98
C GLU A 836 3.99 -18.50 -17.89
N ALA A 837 4.75 -19.28 -17.12
CA ALA A 837 5.64 -18.74 -16.09
C ALA A 837 6.78 -17.90 -16.69
N LYS A 838 7.39 -18.35 -17.81
CA LYS A 838 8.38 -17.54 -18.53
C LYS A 838 7.81 -16.19 -18.92
N LYS A 839 6.62 -16.18 -19.52
CA LYS A 839 5.95 -14.94 -19.89
C LYS A 839 5.67 -14.08 -18.65
N GLY A 840 5.11 -14.65 -17.59
CA GLY A 840 4.83 -13.94 -16.34
C GLY A 840 6.08 -13.33 -15.71
N VAL A 841 7.20 -14.07 -15.67
CA VAL A 841 8.49 -13.55 -15.17
C VAL A 841 8.97 -12.37 -16.01
N LEU A 842 8.89 -12.44 -17.32
CA LEU A 842 9.36 -11.37 -18.22
C LEU A 842 8.48 -10.12 -18.10
N GLU A 843 7.16 -10.29 -18.06
CA GLU A 843 6.22 -9.18 -17.89
C GLU A 843 6.36 -8.51 -16.52
N ALA A 844 6.46 -9.28 -15.44
CA ALA A 844 6.71 -8.74 -14.10
C ALA A 844 8.02 -7.94 -14.06
N ARG A 845 9.07 -8.40 -14.73
CA ARG A 845 10.33 -7.66 -14.84
C ARG A 845 10.19 -6.40 -15.70
N ALA A 846 9.34 -6.42 -16.72
CA ALA A 846 9.03 -5.23 -17.52
C ALA A 846 8.29 -4.18 -16.69
N VAL A 847 7.33 -4.59 -15.86
CA VAL A 847 6.65 -3.71 -14.90
C VAL A 847 7.65 -3.14 -13.89
N THR A 848 8.50 -3.98 -13.28
CA THR A 848 9.51 -3.54 -12.30
C THR A 848 10.44 -2.47 -12.89
N ARG A 849 10.96 -2.66 -14.11
CA ARG A 849 11.85 -1.65 -14.72
C ARG A 849 11.11 -0.41 -15.27
N SER A 850 9.81 -0.38 -15.22
CA SER A 850 9.03 0.83 -15.49
C SER A 850 8.87 1.72 -14.24
N GLN A 851 9.18 1.20 -13.07
CA GLN A 851 9.11 1.94 -11.81
C GLN A 851 10.46 2.60 -11.51
N ASP A 852 10.48 3.93 -11.40
CA ASP A 852 11.72 4.69 -11.20
C ASP A 852 12.45 4.33 -9.91
N SER A 853 11.70 4.05 -8.84
CA SER A 853 12.25 3.57 -7.57
C SER A 853 12.99 2.23 -7.71
N GLU A 854 12.44 1.31 -8.50
CA GLU A 854 13.04 0.00 -8.77
C GLU A 854 14.27 0.12 -9.67
N VAL A 855 14.21 1.01 -10.67
CA VAL A 855 15.36 1.31 -11.53
C VAL A 855 16.49 1.92 -10.70
N ALA A 856 16.19 2.87 -9.80
CA ALA A 856 17.17 3.46 -8.89
C ALA A 856 17.78 2.42 -7.94
N ALA A 857 16.95 1.61 -7.29
CA ALA A 857 17.41 0.55 -6.40
C ALA A 857 18.28 -0.48 -7.14
N ARG A 858 17.88 -0.86 -8.36
CA ARG A 858 18.64 -1.78 -9.20
C ARG A 858 19.97 -1.19 -9.64
N TRP A 859 20.00 0.06 -10.02
CA TRP A 859 21.26 0.74 -10.33
C TRP A 859 22.20 0.80 -9.11
N ALA A 860 21.70 1.15 -7.93
CA ALA A 860 22.52 1.14 -6.71
C ALA A 860 23.12 -0.25 -6.45
N SER A 861 22.33 -1.31 -6.65
CA SER A 861 22.82 -2.69 -6.56
C SER A 861 23.85 -3.02 -7.64
N TYR A 862 23.64 -2.61 -8.88
CA TYR A 862 24.56 -2.91 -10.00
C TYR A 862 25.89 -2.19 -9.83
N LEU A 863 25.89 -0.95 -9.35
CA LEU A 863 27.11 -0.24 -9.03
C LEU A 863 27.96 -0.97 -7.97
N ASP A 864 27.31 -1.57 -6.96
CA ASP A 864 28.00 -2.42 -5.95
C ASP A 864 28.61 -3.66 -6.60
N LEU A 865 27.87 -4.30 -7.49
CA LEU A 865 28.26 -5.57 -8.12
C LEU A 865 29.18 -5.41 -9.32
N GLY A 866 29.39 -4.18 -9.82
CA GLY A 866 30.10 -3.94 -11.08
C GLY A 866 29.31 -4.42 -12.31
N ARG A 867 27.98 -4.37 -12.24
CA ARG A 867 27.06 -4.78 -13.31
C ARG A 867 26.40 -3.54 -13.95
N ASN A 868 25.72 -3.77 -15.07
CA ASN A 868 24.80 -2.84 -15.71
C ASN A 868 23.54 -3.61 -16.16
N TRP A 869 22.66 -2.98 -16.94
CA TRP A 869 21.40 -3.61 -17.38
C TRP A 869 21.61 -4.77 -18.37
N GLN A 870 22.79 -4.91 -18.95
CA GLN A 870 23.12 -6.08 -19.76
C GLN A 870 22.95 -7.39 -18.98
N PHE A 871 23.26 -7.38 -17.67
CA PHE A 871 23.02 -8.52 -16.80
C PHE A 871 21.54 -8.93 -16.76
N SER A 872 20.64 -7.96 -16.64
CA SER A 872 19.19 -8.20 -16.70
C SER A 872 18.74 -8.70 -18.08
N LYS A 873 19.26 -8.09 -19.14
CA LYS A 873 18.98 -8.50 -20.53
C LYS A 873 19.41 -9.95 -20.80
N ASP A 874 20.59 -10.30 -20.34
CA ASP A 874 21.11 -11.68 -20.46
C ASP A 874 20.29 -12.68 -19.62
N PHE A 875 19.85 -12.26 -18.43
CA PHE A 875 18.97 -13.09 -17.60
C PHE A 875 17.64 -13.34 -18.30
N GLU A 876 17.00 -12.34 -18.88
CA GLU A 876 15.74 -12.50 -19.63
C GLU A 876 15.94 -13.35 -20.90
N ALA A 877 17.05 -13.19 -21.59
CA ALA A 877 17.40 -14.04 -22.72
C ALA A 877 17.53 -15.52 -22.29
N ARG A 878 18.16 -15.78 -21.14
CA ARG A 878 18.21 -17.14 -20.55
C ARG A 878 16.81 -17.65 -20.23
N VAL A 879 15.96 -16.84 -19.57
CA VAL A 879 14.56 -17.21 -19.29
C VAL A 879 13.82 -17.58 -20.59
N MET A 880 13.94 -16.76 -21.63
CA MET A 880 13.31 -17.03 -22.93
C MET A 880 13.78 -18.34 -23.55
N ALA A 881 15.05 -18.69 -23.44
CA ALA A 881 15.65 -19.90 -24.03
C ALA A 881 15.35 -21.19 -23.26
N LEU A 882 14.81 -21.11 -22.02
CA LEU A 882 14.55 -22.28 -21.18
C LEU A 882 13.58 -23.28 -21.83
N THR A 883 13.90 -24.57 -21.73
CA THR A 883 12.98 -25.66 -22.03
C THR A 883 12.34 -26.23 -20.77
N PRO A 884 11.20 -26.93 -20.88
CA PRO A 884 10.56 -27.57 -19.73
C PRO A 884 11.50 -28.56 -19.01
N GLU A 885 12.35 -29.27 -19.76
CA GLU A 885 13.31 -30.22 -19.21
C GLU A 885 14.35 -29.54 -18.32
N GLN A 886 14.85 -28.38 -18.74
CA GLN A 886 15.81 -27.58 -17.95
C GLN A 886 15.19 -27.06 -16.65
N VAL A 887 13.95 -26.54 -16.71
CA VAL A 887 13.21 -26.04 -15.54
C VAL A 887 12.97 -27.20 -14.56
N ASN A 888 12.55 -28.34 -15.06
CA ASN A 888 12.31 -29.55 -14.27
C ASN A 888 13.59 -30.13 -13.67
N ALA A 889 14.69 -30.12 -14.43
CA ALA A 889 15.99 -30.59 -13.97
C ALA A 889 16.51 -29.70 -12.82
N ALA A 890 16.43 -28.37 -12.97
CA ALA A 890 16.83 -27.43 -11.93
C ALA A 890 15.99 -27.60 -10.65
N PHE A 891 14.66 -27.68 -10.77
CA PHE A 891 13.80 -27.89 -9.61
C PHE A 891 14.14 -29.17 -8.85
N ARG A 892 14.37 -30.29 -9.58
CA ARG A 892 14.78 -31.56 -8.97
C ARG A 892 16.16 -31.50 -8.33
N ALA A 893 17.10 -30.79 -8.95
CA ALA A 893 18.46 -30.72 -8.45
C ALA A 893 18.58 -29.89 -7.15
N TYR A 894 17.83 -28.79 -7.04
CA TYR A 894 17.99 -27.83 -5.95
C TYR A 894 16.94 -27.93 -4.85
N ILE A 895 15.72 -28.34 -5.15
CA ILE A 895 14.64 -28.39 -4.16
C ILE A 895 14.46 -29.84 -3.68
N ASP A 896 15.14 -30.18 -2.60
CA ASP A 896 15.07 -31.51 -2.00
C ASP A 896 14.20 -31.51 -0.74
N PRO A 897 13.01 -32.16 -0.76
CA PRO A 897 12.14 -32.26 0.43
C PRO A 897 12.83 -32.85 1.66
N GLY A 898 13.82 -33.72 1.47
CA GLY A 898 14.58 -34.33 2.55
C GLY A 898 15.55 -33.38 3.27
N GLN A 899 15.74 -32.18 2.74
CA GLN A 899 16.60 -31.14 3.32
C GLN A 899 15.79 -29.94 3.87
N LEU A 900 14.45 -30.00 3.81
CA LEU A 900 13.58 -28.94 4.28
C LEU A 900 13.53 -28.90 5.81
N THR A 901 13.73 -27.72 6.37
CA THR A 901 13.29 -27.41 7.74
C THR A 901 11.89 -26.84 7.70
N LEU A 902 11.02 -27.36 8.57
CA LEU A 902 9.61 -27.01 8.69
C LEU A 902 9.35 -26.43 10.08
N VAL A 903 8.64 -25.34 10.14
CA VAL A 903 8.16 -24.74 11.38
C VAL A 903 6.67 -24.48 11.27
N ILE A 904 5.91 -24.93 12.26
CA ILE A 904 4.48 -24.61 12.39
C ILE A 904 4.30 -23.89 13.74
N ALA A 905 3.71 -22.70 13.71
CA ALA A 905 3.31 -21.98 14.91
C ALA A 905 1.80 -21.77 14.92
N GLY A 906 1.12 -22.11 15.99
CA GLY A 906 -0.32 -22.02 16.13
C GLY A 906 -0.83 -22.61 17.45
N ASP A 907 -2.13 -22.53 17.71
CA ASP A 907 -2.72 -23.14 18.93
C ASP A 907 -2.72 -24.67 18.82
N THR A 908 -1.82 -25.30 19.56
CA THR A 908 -1.64 -26.76 19.54
C THR A 908 -2.84 -27.52 20.08
N ARG A 909 -3.71 -26.88 20.87
CA ARG A 909 -4.96 -27.50 21.39
C ARG A 909 -6.00 -27.68 20.29
N LYS A 910 -5.93 -26.91 19.23
CA LYS A 910 -6.87 -26.94 18.08
C LYS A 910 -6.46 -27.97 17.01
N GLY A 911 -5.49 -28.88 17.26
CA GLY A 911 -5.16 -30.00 16.39
C GLY A 911 -3.79 -29.95 15.72
N LEU A 912 -2.85 -29.16 16.25
CA LEU A 912 -1.44 -29.15 15.76
C LEU A 912 -0.60 -30.32 16.27
N ARG A 913 -1.11 -31.11 17.21
CA ARG A 913 -0.44 -32.31 17.72
C ARG A 913 -0.79 -33.49 16.83
N ASP A 914 0.22 -33.97 16.13
CA ASP A 914 0.34 -35.16 15.23
C ASP A 914 0.14 -34.90 13.76
#